data_ae4a395d6c2aaacc49243648350a7cc6
#
_entry.id   ae4a395d6c2aaacc49243648350a7cc6
#
_cell.length_a   1.000
_cell.length_b   1.000
_cell.length_c   1.000
_cell.angle_alpha   90.00
_cell.angle_beta   90.00
_cell.angle_gamma   90.00
#
_symmetry.space_group_name_H-M   'P 1'
#
loop_
_entity.id
_entity.type
_entity.pdbx_description
1 polymer ?
#
loop_
_entity_poly.entity_id
_entity_poly.type
_entity_poly.pdbx_seq_one_letter_code
_entity_poly.pdbx_strand_id
1 'polypeptide(L)'
;MPGTGAVSFAALLKRQRLAAGLTQEALAGRAGLSAKAVSDLERDPGRSPRLATVTLLADALGAGPQQRAELLAAARPAHPAGPDGKAGAAAGVRGTGRRAMPRPLTPLIGRAGVTAAVVRLLRRGDTQLLTLTGPGGVGKTRLAIEVADRVAGDFADGAVFVDLAPLRDPGLVLGAIAQRLGVDERDATPLPDLLAVSLRGRRLLVLLDNFEHLLPARDAVLALLEACPDLVMLVTSRVALQVRGGRDYPVAPLVLPDAGGPPEAQLGSPSVELLAERARAAGAELPLDAGTARAVAEICRRLDGLPLAIELAAARVRLLPPAALLARLDRRLPVLAGGPHDLPARQQTMRDAIAWSYELLDEPEQALFRRMCVFVGGCTLEAAEVICADDGEGPAVLDGVASLVASSLLRPEEAPAAGGGAAPPAAGDGHVRPAAGGGAVPPAAPRLTMLETIREYGTELLAGRSETGEMGRRHAGYYLALTEQAGRALTGPEALAWLARLDAEHGNLRAALRWAREQDDGAAALRLAAALWPFWQQRGNLSEGRSWLREALNRRPAAVTPAVRVTALAGAARLAMDQAAYHEAAERSAQALELARELGDPQALAAALNTRGLLARAQDRYADSARDHQAALEQVHGGLGSVWVQAQPGR
;
A
#
# COMPACT_ATOMS: atom_id res chain seq x y z
N MET A 1 58.91 10.10 -33.52
CA MET A 1 57.90 9.30 -32.83
C MET A 1 56.57 10.00 -33.06
N PRO A 2 55.56 9.42 -33.77
CA PRO A 2 54.29 10.07 -34.00
C PRO A 2 53.42 9.97 -32.75
N GLY A 3 52.76 11.08 -32.39
CA GLY A 3 51.96 11.24 -31.20
C GLY A 3 50.78 10.25 -31.11
N THR A 4 50.55 9.74 -29.93
CA THR A 4 49.38 8.93 -29.54
C THR A 4 48.15 9.80 -29.52
N GLY A 5 47.51 9.97 -30.70
CA GLY A 5 46.17 10.55 -30.79
C GLY A 5 45.18 9.63 -30.09
N ALA A 6 44.39 10.16 -29.18
CA ALA A 6 43.33 9.43 -28.52
C ALA A 6 42.36 8.79 -29.53
N VAL A 7 42.22 7.47 -29.49
CA VAL A 7 41.34 6.72 -30.40
C VAL A 7 39.89 7.14 -30.16
N SER A 8 39.21 7.64 -31.17
CA SER A 8 37.78 8.06 -31.03
C SER A 8 36.88 6.88 -30.72
N PHE A 9 35.76 7.12 -30.02
CA PHE A 9 34.78 6.10 -29.70
C PHE A 9 34.33 5.34 -30.96
N ALA A 10 34.08 6.06 -32.06
CA ALA A 10 33.68 5.47 -33.34
C ALA A 10 34.70 4.45 -33.88
N ALA A 11 35.98 4.78 -33.82
CA ALA A 11 37.08 3.90 -34.26
C ALA A 11 37.22 2.68 -33.33
N LEU A 12 37.09 2.87 -32.03
CA LEU A 12 37.16 1.81 -31.03
C LEU A 12 35.99 0.83 -31.14
N LEU A 13 34.75 1.32 -31.25
CA LEU A 13 33.54 0.51 -31.44
C LEU A 13 33.64 -0.35 -32.69
N LYS A 14 34.04 0.26 -33.82
CA LYS A 14 34.23 -0.45 -35.08
C LYS A 14 35.28 -1.54 -34.98
N ARG A 15 36.42 -1.25 -34.33
CA ARG A 15 37.52 -2.23 -34.10
C ARG A 15 37.03 -3.42 -33.27
N GLN A 16 36.33 -3.16 -32.18
CA GLN A 16 35.87 -4.24 -31.29
C GLN A 16 34.76 -5.07 -31.96
N ARG A 17 33.85 -4.42 -32.72
CA ARG A 17 32.81 -5.15 -33.50
C ARG A 17 33.43 -6.09 -34.53
N LEU A 18 34.44 -5.62 -35.28
CA LEU A 18 35.13 -6.44 -36.27
C LEU A 18 35.90 -7.59 -35.61
N ALA A 19 36.53 -7.33 -34.46
CA ALA A 19 37.24 -8.37 -33.68
C ALA A 19 36.25 -9.44 -33.16
N ALA A 20 35.02 -9.06 -32.84
CA ALA A 20 33.93 -9.97 -32.45
C ALA A 20 33.27 -10.67 -33.64
N GLY A 21 33.68 -10.42 -34.88
CA GLY A 21 33.10 -11.01 -36.10
C GLY A 21 31.66 -10.61 -36.39
N LEU A 22 31.20 -9.47 -35.87
CA LEU A 22 29.80 -9.04 -35.99
C LEU A 22 29.60 -8.02 -37.13
N THR A 23 28.46 -8.13 -37.83
CA THR A 23 27.98 -7.06 -38.70
C THR A 23 27.35 -5.94 -37.87
N GLN A 24 27.15 -4.75 -38.45
CA GLN A 24 26.45 -3.64 -37.76
C GLN A 24 25.01 -4.05 -37.37
N GLU A 25 24.32 -4.81 -38.21
CA GLU A 25 22.99 -5.33 -37.96
C GLU A 25 22.97 -6.36 -36.83
N ALA A 26 23.96 -7.29 -36.81
CA ALA A 26 24.08 -8.28 -35.77
C ALA A 26 24.38 -7.65 -34.40
N LEU A 27 25.26 -6.63 -34.35
CA LEU A 27 25.54 -5.89 -33.12
C LEU A 27 24.30 -5.10 -32.66
N ALA A 28 23.61 -4.45 -33.57
CA ALA A 28 22.38 -3.71 -33.29
C ALA A 28 21.29 -4.62 -32.70
N GLY A 29 21.06 -5.78 -33.29
CA GLY A 29 20.10 -6.76 -32.81
C GLY A 29 20.43 -7.27 -31.40
N ARG A 30 21.71 -7.56 -31.11
CA ARG A 30 22.15 -7.99 -29.76
C ARG A 30 22.07 -6.89 -28.73
N ALA A 31 22.33 -5.63 -29.12
CA ALA A 31 22.30 -4.47 -28.23
C ALA A 31 20.89 -3.88 -28.06
N GLY A 32 19.85 -4.40 -28.74
CA GLY A 32 18.52 -3.79 -28.74
C GLY A 32 18.45 -2.40 -29.36
N LEU A 33 19.35 -2.11 -30.33
CA LEU A 33 19.46 -0.82 -31.03
C LEU A 33 19.07 -0.97 -32.51
N SER A 34 18.81 0.14 -33.19
CA SER A 34 18.64 0.09 -34.65
C SER A 34 20.00 0.01 -35.37
N ALA A 35 20.07 -0.69 -36.52
CA ALA A 35 21.27 -0.78 -37.35
C ALA A 35 21.78 0.61 -37.74
N LYS A 36 20.89 1.55 -37.99
CA LYS A 36 21.21 2.96 -38.27
C LYS A 36 21.91 3.63 -37.06
N ALA A 37 21.48 3.37 -35.84
CA ALA A 37 22.11 3.94 -34.65
C ALA A 37 23.56 3.46 -34.48
N VAL A 38 23.84 2.18 -34.72
CA VAL A 38 25.20 1.63 -34.69
C VAL A 38 26.03 2.21 -35.83
N SER A 39 25.50 2.30 -37.02
CA SER A 39 26.18 2.90 -38.19
C SER A 39 26.54 4.37 -37.96
N ASP A 40 25.62 5.14 -37.38
CA ASP A 40 25.87 6.56 -37.06
C ASP A 40 26.96 6.74 -36.00
N LEU A 41 26.99 5.85 -35.01
CA LEU A 41 28.03 5.85 -33.95
C LEU A 41 29.41 5.45 -34.45
N GLU A 42 29.51 4.62 -35.49
CA GLU A 42 30.80 4.25 -36.11
C GLU A 42 31.28 5.26 -37.16
N ARG A 43 30.38 6.08 -37.72
CA ARG A 43 30.69 7.05 -38.80
C ARG A 43 31.09 8.40 -38.26
N ASP A 44 30.54 8.84 -37.13
CA ASP A 44 30.76 10.18 -36.61
C ASP A 44 31.76 10.17 -35.43
N PRO A 45 33.05 10.54 -35.63
CA PRO A 45 34.05 10.55 -34.57
C PRO A 45 33.78 11.58 -33.45
N GLY A 46 32.97 12.57 -33.70
CA GLY A 46 32.61 13.62 -32.73
C GLY A 46 31.37 13.30 -31.90
N ARG A 47 30.68 12.22 -32.21
CA ARG A 47 29.45 11.84 -31.52
C ARG A 47 29.75 11.05 -30.22
N SER A 48 29.40 11.64 -29.10
CA SER A 48 29.48 10.95 -27.79
C SER A 48 28.16 10.24 -27.50
N PRO A 49 28.14 8.88 -27.47
CA PRO A 49 26.95 8.14 -27.11
C PRO A 49 26.64 8.27 -25.61
N ARG A 50 25.38 8.09 -25.25
CA ARG A 50 24.98 8.00 -23.84
C ARG A 50 25.59 6.77 -23.19
N LEU A 51 25.99 6.85 -21.91
CA LEU A 51 26.62 5.74 -21.17
C LEU A 51 25.79 4.45 -21.22
N ALA A 52 24.47 4.54 -21.12
CA ALA A 52 23.57 3.41 -21.29
C ALA A 52 23.73 2.72 -22.66
N THR A 53 23.90 3.48 -23.74
CA THR A 53 24.13 2.95 -25.09
C THR A 53 25.51 2.26 -25.17
N VAL A 54 26.53 2.80 -24.51
CA VAL A 54 27.87 2.19 -24.45
C VAL A 54 27.85 0.86 -23.71
N THR A 55 27.10 0.80 -22.61
CA THR A 55 26.94 -0.43 -21.81
C THR A 55 26.24 -1.53 -22.64
N LEU A 56 25.13 -1.21 -23.32
CA LEU A 56 24.44 -2.15 -24.19
C LEU A 56 25.33 -2.67 -25.34
N LEU A 57 26.16 -1.79 -25.92
CA LEU A 57 27.11 -2.17 -26.97
C LEU A 57 28.25 -3.05 -26.42
N ALA A 58 28.77 -2.74 -25.24
CA ALA A 58 29.82 -3.55 -24.58
C ALA A 58 29.33 -4.94 -24.22
N ASP A 59 28.08 -5.05 -23.72
CA ASP A 59 27.42 -6.34 -23.41
C ASP A 59 27.18 -7.16 -24.68
N ALA A 60 26.67 -6.55 -25.73
CA ALA A 60 26.43 -7.18 -27.02
C ALA A 60 27.70 -7.66 -27.73
N LEU A 61 28.83 -6.98 -27.48
CA LEU A 61 30.17 -7.35 -27.96
C LEU A 61 30.80 -8.48 -27.14
N GLY A 62 30.29 -8.81 -25.95
CA GLY A 62 30.94 -9.69 -25.01
C GLY A 62 32.29 -9.11 -24.49
N ALA A 63 32.37 -7.79 -24.38
CA ALA A 63 33.62 -7.08 -24.03
C ALA A 63 34.05 -7.42 -22.61
N GLY A 64 35.32 -7.86 -22.46
CA GLY A 64 35.95 -8.07 -21.17
C GLY A 64 36.11 -6.76 -20.38
N PRO A 65 36.45 -6.82 -19.06
CA PRO A 65 36.51 -5.64 -18.19
C PRO A 65 37.35 -4.49 -18.74
N GLN A 66 38.52 -4.80 -19.33
CA GLN A 66 39.43 -3.82 -19.91
C GLN A 66 38.85 -3.16 -21.18
N GLN A 67 38.25 -3.95 -22.07
CA GLN A 67 37.63 -3.45 -23.31
C GLN A 67 36.39 -2.60 -23.01
N ARG A 68 35.64 -2.96 -22.00
CA ARG A 68 34.49 -2.17 -21.50
C ARG A 68 34.98 -0.82 -20.96
N ALA A 69 36.05 -0.80 -20.16
CA ALA A 69 36.63 0.44 -19.65
C ALA A 69 37.14 1.35 -20.78
N GLU A 70 37.76 0.79 -21.83
CA GLU A 70 38.21 1.54 -23.00
C GLU A 70 37.01 2.18 -23.78
N LEU A 71 35.93 1.44 -23.98
CA LEU A 71 34.72 1.98 -24.63
C LEU A 71 34.08 3.10 -23.81
N LEU A 72 34.00 2.93 -22.51
CA LEU A 72 33.46 3.96 -21.60
C LEU A 72 34.36 5.21 -21.58
N ALA A 73 35.66 5.05 -21.58
CA ALA A 73 36.62 6.16 -21.62
C ALA A 73 36.54 6.93 -22.95
N ALA A 74 36.45 6.22 -24.07
CA ALA A 74 36.41 6.82 -25.41
C ALA A 74 35.04 7.51 -25.71
N ALA A 75 33.97 7.16 -24.99
CA ALA A 75 32.66 7.79 -25.12
C ALA A 75 32.55 9.16 -24.40
N ARG A 76 33.53 9.57 -23.63
CA ARG A 76 33.57 10.86 -22.96
C ARG A 76 33.92 11.98 -23.95
N PRO A 77 33.18 13.12 -23.99
CA PRO A 77 33.50 14.21 -24.91
C PRO A 77 34.88 14.80 -24.58
N ALA A 78 35.78 14.85 -25.57
CA ALA A 78 37.04 15.56 -25.46
C ALA A 78 36.78 17.08 -25.37
N HIS A 79 37.20 17.70 -24.26
CA HIS A 79 37.27 19.17 -24.19
C HIS A 79 38.52 19.63 -24.93
N PRO A 80 38.44 20.64 -25.81
CA PRO A 80 39.64 21.19 -26.47
C PRO A 80 40.49 21.91 -25.42
N ALA A 81 41.72 21.48 -25.28
CA ALA A 81 42.75 22.19 -24.52
C ALA A 81 43.10 23.49 -25.24
N GLY A 82 42.79 24.65 -24.64
CA GLY A 82 43.34 25.95 -25.05
C GLY A 82 44.79 26.08 -24.55
N PRO A 83 45.68 26.73 -25.34
CA PRO A 83 47.04 26.94 -24.96
C PRO A 83 47.12 28.11 -23.99
N ASP A 84 47.60 27.91 -22.75
CA ASP A 84 48.54 28.81 -22.07
C ASP A 84 48.81 28.29 -20.64
N GLY A 85 50.06 27.88 -20.46
CA GLY A 85 50.54 27.50 -19.15
C GLY A 85 50.85 28.70 -18.27
N LYS A 86 50.43 28.61 -16.99
CA LYS A 86 51.19 29.14 -15.83
C LYS A 86 50.72 28.43 -14.57
N ALA A 87 51.63 27.82 -13.88
CA ALA A 87 51.50 27.31 -12.53
C ALA A 87 51.15 28.48 -11.58
N GLY A 88 50.11 28.34 -10.81
CA GLY A 88 49.70 29.31 -9.78
C GLY A 88 48.72 28.69 -8.83
N ALA A 89 49.09 28.67 -7.56
CA ALA A 89 48.46 28.16 -6.37
C ALA A 89 46.95 28.39 -6.26
N ALA A 90 46.30 27.41 -5.66
CA ALA A 90 45.04 27.51 -4.90
C ALA A 90 44.07 28.66 -5.30
N ALA A 91 43.36 28.49 -6.40
CA ALA A 91 42.24 29.33 -6.73
C ALA A 91 40.96 28.49 -6.60
N GLY A 92 40.15 28.83 -5.59
CA GLY A 92 38.85 28.26 -5.39
C GLY A 92 38.02 28.24 -6.68
N VAL A 93 37.42 27.11 -6.98
CA VAL A 93 36.45 26.94 -8.08
C VAL A 93 35.25 27.82 -7.79
N ARG A 94 35.34 29.09 -8.21
CA ARG A 94 34.19 29.99 -8.30
C ARG A 94 33.48 29.71 -9.63
N GLY A 95 32.24 29.26 -9.52
CA GLY A 95 31.25 29.42 -10.59
C GLY A 95 31.34 28.43 -11.75
N THR A 96 31.18 27.14 -11.48
CA THR A 96 30.63 26.22 -12.50
C THR A 96 29.12 26.19 -12.31
N GLY A 97 28.40 26.51 -13.38
CA GLY A 97 26.98 26.75 -13.41
C GLY A 97 26.17 25.79 -12.55
N ARG A 98 25.21 26.36 -11.80
CA ARG A 98 24.11 25.66 -11.17
C ARG A 98 23.63 24.53 -12.11
N ARG A 99 24.11 23.29 -11.91
CA ARG A 99 23.52 22.12 -12.58
C ARG A 99 22.14 21.98 -11.99
N ALA A 100 21.16 22.44 -12.77
CA ALA A 100 19.80 22.70 -12.33
C ALA A 100 19.17 21.42 -11.77
N MET A 101 18.56 21.55 -10.60
CA MET A 101 17.58 20.57 -10.12
C MET A 101 16.55 20.30 -11.23
N PRO A 102 16.06 19.06 -11.39
CA PRO A 102 14.98 18.78 -12.34
C PRO A 102 13.81 19.71 -12.04
N ARG A 103 13.28 20.38 -13.08
CA ARG A 103 12.09 21.23 -12.93
C ARG A 103 10.87 20.46 -13.41
N PRO A 104 10.01 20.04 -12.48
CA PRO A 104 8.74 19.43 -12.86
C PRO A 104 7.85 20.41 -13.59
N LEU A 105 7.23 19.96 -14.69
CA LEU A 105 6.36 20.81 -15.55
C LEU A 105 4.98 21.10 -14.91
N THR A 106 4.63 20.39 -13.82
CA THR A 106 3.31 20.46 -13.19
C THR A 106 3.43 20.79 -11.71
N PRO A 107 2.48 21.50 -11.09
CA PRO A 107 2.52 21.82 -9.67
C PRO A 107 2.44 20.58 -8.78
N LEU A 108 2.98 20.67 -7.57
CA LEU A 108 2.84 19.66 -6.52
C LEU A 108 1.55 19.94 -5.72
N ILE A 109 0.55 19.06 -5.87
CA ILE A 109 -0.78 19.24 -5.29
C ILE A 109 -0.88 18.53 -3.95
N GLY A 110 -1.55 19.16 -2.97
CA GLY A 110 -1.92 18.58 -1.69
C GLY A 110 -0.76 18.25 -0.74
N ARG A 111 0.45 18.79 -0.98
CA ARG A 111 1.65 18.47 -0.21
C ARG A 111 2.25 19.63 0.57
N ALA A 112 1.56 20.77 0.65
CA ALA A 112 2.11 21.97 1.29
C ALA A 112 2.55 21.73 2.75
N GLY A 113 1.73 21.04 3.56
CA GLY A 113 2.05 20.72 4.95
C GLY A 113 3.24 19.78 5.09
N VAL A 114 3.29 18.72 4.26
CA VAL A 114 4.40 17.76 4.23
C VAL A 114 5.69 18.44 3.79
N THR A 115 5.65 19.23 2.72
CA THR A 115 6.80 20.02 2.24
C THR A 115 7.33 20.94 3.34
N ALA A 116 6.45 21.68 4.02
CA ALA A 116 6.85 22.57 5.12
C ALA A 116 7.47 21.78 6.30
N ALA A 117 6.96 20.58 6.60
CA ALA A 117 7.51 19.73 7.66
C ALA A 117 8.93 19.25 7.32
N VAL A 118 9.15 18.76 6.09
CA VAL A 118 10.47 18.29 5.63
C VAL A 118 11.48 19.45 5.54
N VAL A 119 11.06 20.60 5.02
CA VAL A 119 11.89 21.82 5.00
C VAL A 119 12.32 22.22 6.41
N ARG A 120 11.41 22.19 7.40
CA ARG A 120 11.77 22.48 8.80
C ARG A 120 12.80 21.50 9.36
N LEU A 121 12.71 20.21 9.01
CA LEU A 121 13.68 19.20 9.45
C LEU A 121 15.07 19.51 8.89
N LEU A 122 15.18 19.82 7.62
CA LEU A 122 16.48 20.16 6.98
C LEU A 122 17.07 21.47 7.51
N ARG A 123 16.23 22.44 7.88
CA ARG A 123 16.67 23.74 8.43
C ARG A 123 17.13 23.68 9.89
N ARG A 124 16.76 22.65 10.65
CA ARG A 124 17.17 22.51 12.05
C ARG A 124 18.69 22.35 12.22
N GLY A 125 19.37 21.85 11.19
CA GLY A 125 20.83 21.65 11.20
C GLY A 125 21.31 20.45 12.04
N ASP A 126 20.38 19.70 12.63
CA ASP A 126 20.65 18.48 13.42
C ASP A 126 20.49 17.20 12.61
N THR A 127 20.19 17.31 11.33
CA THR A 127 19.90 16.18 10.44
C THR A 127 20.77 16.24 9.19
N GLN A 128 21.78 15.38 9.11
CA GLN A 128 22.63 15.26 7.92
C GLN A 128 22.05 14.29 6.88
N LEU A 129 21.26 13.31 7.32
CA LEU A 129 20.64 12.33 6.45
C LEU A 129 19.14 12.25 6.72
N LEU A 130 18.34 12.60 5.74
CA LEU A 130 16.89 12.51 5.78
C LEU A 130 16.40 11.61 4.64
N THR A 131 15.70 10.52 4.99
CA THR A 131 15.14 9.59 4.00
C THR A 131 13.64 9.79 3.89
N LEU A 132 13.15 10.10 2.69
CA LEU A 132 11.72 10.06 2.39
C LEU A 132 11.33 8.63 2.01
N THR A 133 10.52 7.97 2.86
CA THR A 133 10.08 6.59 2.66
C THR A 133 8.63 6.53 2.20
N GLY A 134 8.23 5.40 1.61
CA GLY A 134 6.83 5.17 1.21
C GLY A 134 6.69 4.37 -0.09
N PRO A 135 5.47 3.93 -0.41
CA PRO A 135 5.22 3.04 -1.55
C PRO A 135 5.58 3.66 -2.90
N GLY A 136 5.70 2.80 -3.92
CA GLY A 136 5.83 3.23 -5.31
C GLY A 136 4.66 4.12 -5.73
N GLY A 137 4.95 5.18 -6.49
CA GLY A 137 3.89 6.07 -6.99
C GLY A 137 3.33 7.08 -5.99
N VAL A 138 3.81 7.14 -4.73
CA VAL A 138 3.32 8.10 -3.72
C VAL A 138 3.84 9.53 -3.91
N GLY A 139 4.82 9.73 -4.80
CA GLY A 139 5.36 11.05 -5.14
C GLY A 139 6.59 11.49 -4.33
N LYS A 140 7.39 10.56 -3.78
CA LYS A 140 8.63 10.86 -3.03
C LYS A 140 9.59 11.75 -3.81
N THR A 141 9.94 11.38 -5.03
CA THR A 141 10.85 12.11 -5.92
C THR A 141 10.35 13.55 -6.17
N ARG A 142 9.04 13.71 -6.45
CA ARG A 142 8.42 15.02 -6.66
C ARG A 142 8.51 15.90 -5.41
N LEU A 143 8.21 15.32 -4.24
CA LEU A 143 8.34 16.00 -2.95
C LEU A 143 9.79 16.38 -2.66
N ALA A 144 10.73 15.47 -2.87
CA ALA A 144 12.16 15.72 -2.64
C ALA A 144 12.71 16.86 -3.51
N ILE A 145 12.34 16.90 -4.79
CA ILE A 145 12.72 17.98 -5.72
C ILE A 145 12.14 19.32 -5.25
N GLU A 146 10.86 19.37 -4.88
CA GLU A 146 10.20 20.58 -4.38
C GLU A 146 10.84 21.07 -3.06
N VAL A 147 11.17 20.16 -2.14
CA VAL A 147 11.86 20.48 -0.89
C VAL A 147 13.26 21.01 -1.19
N ALA A 148 14.03 20.32 -2.02
CA ALA A 148 15.39 20.72 -2.36
C ALA A 148 15.44 22.10 -3.03
N ASP A 149 14.49 22.41 -3.91
CA ASP A 149 14.38 23.73 -4.56
C ASP A 149 14.11 24.83 -3.51
N ARG A 150 13.21 24.56 -2.54
CA ARG A 150 12.87 25.53 -1.45
C ARG A 150 14.00 25.80 -0.46
N VAL A 151 14.86 24.80 -0.23
CA VAL A 151 15.98 24.96 0.71
C VAL A 151 17.32 25.23 0.02
N ALA A 152 17.38 25.19 -1.31
CA ALA A 152 18.63 25.39 -2.06
C ALA A 152 19.35 26.70 -1.69
N GLY A 153 18.61 27.76 -1.36
CA GLY A 153 19.17 29.04 -0.89
C GLY A 153 19.77 28.99 0.51
N ASP A 154 19.44 27.99 1.31
CA ASP A 154 19.96 27.81 2.67
C ASP A 154 21.34 27.11 2.66
N PHE A 155 21.75 26.56 1.52
CA PHE A 155 23.03 25.87 1.30
C PHE A 155 23.94 26.75 0.43
N ALA A 156 25.07 27.17 0.97
CA ALA A 156 26.00 28.09 0.29
C ALA A 156 26.52 27.54 -1.04
N ASP A 157 26.72 26.22 -1.12
CA ASP A 157 27.17 25.49 -2.32
C ASP A 157 26.01 24.92 -3.14
N GLY A 158 24.74 25.21 -2.72
CA GLY A 158 23.55 24.84 -3.46
C GLY A 158 23.03 23.43 -3.21
N ALA A 159 22.26 22.92 -4.18
CA ALA A 159 21.69 21.57 -4.16
C ALA A 159 22.01 20.81 -5.44
N VAL A 160 22.26 19.51 -5.33
CA VAL A 160 22.61 18.62 -6.45
C VAL A 160 21.69 17.40 -6.46
N PHE A 161 21.14 17.08 -7.63
CA PHE A 161 20.30 15.90 -7.86
C PHE A 161 21.13 14.76 -8.47
N VAL A 162 21.05 13.58 -7.89
CA VAL A 162 21.69 12.34 -8.35
C VAL A 162 20.59 11.29 -8.57
N ASP A 163 20.32 10.96 -9.83
CA ASP A 163 19.42 9.86 -10.18
C ASP A 163 20.17 8.53 -10.09
N LEU A 164 19.80 7.70 -9.13
CA LEU A 164 20.40 6.38 -8.92
C LEU A 164 19.63 5.26 -9.63
N ALA A 165 18.48 5.57 -10.21
CA ALA A 165 17.63 4.59 -10.89
C ALA A 165 18.34 3.74 -11.97
N PRO A 166 19.28 4.28 -12.77
CA PRO A 166 20.00 3.51 -13.79
C PRO A 166 21.09 2.58 -13.23
N LEU A 167 21.51 2.77 -11.98
CA LEU A 167 22.57 1.98 -11.38
C LEU A 167 22.04 0.61 -10.93
N ARG A 168 22.90 -0.40 -11.05
CA ARG A 168 22.62 -1.77 -10.57
C ARG A 168 23.65 -2.21 -9.52
N ASP A 169 24.84 -1.62 -9.55
CA ASP A 169 25.94 -1.95 -8.66
C ASP A 169 26.03 -0.90 -7.54
N PRO A 170 25.88 -1.29 -6.26
CA PRO A 170 26.05 -0.40 -5.13
C PRO A 170 27.42 0.31 -5.08
N GLY A 171 28.47 -0.33 -5.59
CA GLY A 171 29.83 0.26 -5.67
C GLY A 171 29.92 1.50 -6.56
N LEU A 172 28.93 1.74 -7.42
CA LEU A 172 28.92 2.89 -8.34
C LEU A 172 28.23 4.15 -7.75
N VAL A 173 27.66 4.09 -6.56
CA VAL A 173 26.93 5.22 -5.94
C VAL A 173 27.83 6.42 -5.74
N LEU A 174 29.02 6.23 -5.15
CA LEU A 174 29.98 7.33 -4.96
C LEU A 174 30.48 7.89 -6.30
N GLY A 175 30.67 7.05 -7.33
CA GLY A 175 31.01 7.48 -8.68
C GLY A 175 29.93 8.37 -9.31
N ALA A 176 28.64 8.04 -9.09
CA ALA A 176 27.55 8.87 -9.56
C ALA A 176 27.50 10.23 -8.85
N ILE A 177 27.77 10.27 -7.54
CA ILE A 177 27.92 11.52 -6.78
C ILE A 177 29.08 12.34 -7.31
N ALA A 178 30.27 11.74 -7.48
CA ALA A 178 31.47 12.39 -8.00
C ALA A 178 31.23 12.99 -9.40
N GLN A 179 30.62 12.22 -10.28
CA GLN A 179 30.28 12.67 -11.63
C GLN A 179 29.36 13.91 -11.62
N ARG A 180 28.37 13.93 -10.72
CA ARG A 180 27.44 15.06 -10.58
C ARG A 180 28.12 16.30 -10.01
N LEU A 181 29.08 16.11 -9.11
CA LEU A 181 29.88 17.18 -8.51
C LEU A 181 31.02 17.66 -9.41
N GLY A 182 31.34 16.93 -10.48
CA GLY A 182 32.46 17.23 -11.37
C GLY A 182 33.80 16.91 -10.73
N VAL A 183 33.84 15.95 -9.79
CA VAL A 183 35.06 15.43 -9.20
C VAL A 183 35.69 14.43 -10.17
N ASP A 184 36.95 14.65 -10.51
CA ASP A 184 37.66 13.87 -11.52
C ASP A 184 38.48 12.74 -10.86
N GLU A 185 38.30 11.51 -11.31
CA GLU A 185 38.97 10.31 -10.77
C GLU A 185 40.34 10.05 -11.39
N ARG A 186 41.03 11.08 -11.90
CA ARG A 186 42.28 10.89 -12.67
C ARG A 186 43.49 10.60 -11.81
N ASP A 187 43.43 10.82 -10.52
CA ASP A 187 44.52 10.57 -9.57
C ASP A 187 44.41 9.18 -8.96
N ALA A 188 45.55 8.61 -8.53
CA ALA A 188 45.61 7.31 -7.86
C ALA A 188 44.95 7.29 -6.45
N THR A 189 44.32 8.39 -6.06
CA THR A 189 43.64 8.54 -4.77
C THR A 189 42.28 7.81 -4.80
N PRO A 190 41.95 7.02 -3.79
CA PRO A 190 40.63 6.37 -3.70
C PRO A 190 39.47 7.37 -3.79
N LEU A 191 38.43 7.03 -4.54
CA LEU A 191 37.28 7.91 -4.79
C LEU A 191 36.60 8.45 -3.50
N PRO A 192 36.43 7.66 -2.42
CA PRO A 192 35.93 8.19 -1.16
C PRO A 192 36.76 9.34 -0.60
N ASP A 193 38.07 9.24 -0.67
CA ASP A 193 39.02 10.26 -0.17
C ASP A 193 38.97 11.52 -1.04
N LEU A 194 38.89 11.37 -2.37
CA LEU A 194 38.73 12.48 -3.31
C LEU A 194 37.42 13.24 -3.06
N LEU A 195 36.32 12.53 -2.84
CA LEU A 195 35.01 13.13 -2.50
C LEU A 195 35.08 13.86 -1.16
N ALA A 196 35.69 13.23 -0.12
CA ALA A 196 35.84 13.84 1.19
C ALA A 196 36.67 15.12 1.12
N VAL A 197 37.76 15.16 0.37
CA VAL A 197 38.57 16.37 0.15
C VAL A 197 37.79 17.42 -0.62
N SER A 198 37.08 17.05 -1.68
CA SER A 198 36.33 17.97 -2.52
C SER A 198 35.11 18.61 -1.79
N LEU A 199 34.51 17.88 -0.86
CA LEU A 199 33.32 18.30 -0.14
C LEU A 199 33.61 18.91 1.23
N ARG A 200 34.85 18.82 1.72
CA ARG A 200 35.21 19.40 3.02
C ARG A 200 34.98 20.89 3.07
N GLY A 201 34.19 21.33 4.08
CA GLY A 201 33.81 22.73 4.27
C GLY A 201 32.79 23.25 3.26
N ARG A 202 32.20 22.39 2.43
CA ARG A 202 31.07 22.77 1.55
C ARG A 202 29.74 22.50 2.24
N ARG A 203 28.92 23.52 2.31
CA ARG A 203 27.53 23.40 2.77
C ARG A 203 26.62 23.10 1.58
N LEU A 204 26.46 21.82 1.28
CA LEU A 204 25.79 21.30 0.08
C LEU A 204 24.66 20.34 0.45
N LEU A 205 23.55 20.44 -0.26
CA LEU A 205 22.48 19.43 -0.23
C LEU A 205 22.64 18.46 -1.42
N VAL A 206 22.74 17.17 -1.15
CA VAL A 206 22.74 16.12 -2.17
C VAL A 206 21.42 15.36 -2.09
N LEU A 207 20.63 15.40 -3.16
CA LEU A 207 19.41 14.61 -3.30
C LEU A 207 19.75 13.31 -4.05
N LEU A 208 19.65 12.16 -3.34
CA LEU A 208 19.83 10.82 -3.90
C LEU A 208 18.45 10.21 -4.17
N ASP A 209 18.09 10.02 -5.43
CA ASP A 209 16.77 9.50 -5.81
C ASP A 209 16.81 8.01 -6.16
N ASN A 210 15.83 7.23 -5.67
CA ASN A 210 15.68 5.78 -5.87
C ASN A 210 16.81 4.92 -5.25
N PHE A 211 17.07 5.08 -3.98
CA PHE A 211 18.14 4.36 -3.28
C PHE A 211 17.80 2.90 -2.93
N GLU A 212 16.54 2.49 -2.97
CA GLU A 212 16.01 1.22 -2.45
C GLU A 212 16.73 -0.04 -2.95
N HIS A 213 17.26 -0.04 -4.16
CA HIS A 213 17.97 -1.19 -4.76
C HIS A 213 19.49 -1.13 -4.58
N LEU A 214 20.00 -0.12 -3.89
CA LEU A 214 21.42 0.14 -3.63
C LEU A 214 21.72 0.19 -2.13
N LEU A 215 20.90 -0.43 -1.29
CA LEU A 215 21.07 -0.43 0.17
C LEU A 215 22.46 -0.83 0.68
N PRO A 216 23.19 -1.77 0.03
CA PRO A 216 24.56 -2.07 0.45
C PRO A 216 25.52 -0.88 0.34
N ALA A 217 25.20 0.16 -0.46
CA ALA A 217 26.01 1.38 -0.56
C ALA A 217 25.82 2.33 0.63
N ARG A 218 24.89 2.06 1.56
CA ARG A 218 24.59 2.92 2.71
C ARG A 218 25.83 3.21 3.58
N ASP A 219 26.71 2.22 3.77
CA ASP A 219 27.90 2.37 4.60
C ASP A 219 28.89 3.34 3.96
N ALA A 220 29.05 3.31 2.64
CA ALA A 220 29.88 4.25 1.89
C ALA A 220 29.30 5.69 1.93
N VAL A 221 27.97 5.83 1.88
CA VAL A 221 27.28 7.12 2.04
C VAL A 221 27.47 7.67 3.44
N LEU A 222 27.39 6.83 4.48
CA LEU A 222 27.62 7.23 5.87
C LEU A 222 29.06 7.69 6.08
N ALA A 223 30.05 6.92 5.61
CA ALA A 223 31.46 7.29 5.71
C ALA A 223 31.74 8.67 5.07
N LEU A 224 31.05 8.98 3.95
CA LEU A 224 31.17 10.29 3.32
C LEU A 224 30.54 11.41 4.17
N LEU A 225 29.38 11.16 4.81
CA LEU A 225 28.74 12.11 5.73
C LEU A 225 29.60 12.37 6.97
N GLU A 226 30.20 11.32 7.55
CA GLU A 226 31.13 11.42 8.69
C GLU A 226 32.36 12.26 8.35
N ALA A 227 32.90 12.10 7.13
CA ALA A 227 34.05 12.87 6.65
C ALA A 227 33.70 14.34 6.30
N CYS A 228 32.43 14.65 6.08
CA CYS A 228 31.94 15.96 5.61
C CYS A 228 30.78 16.47 6.48
N PRO A 229 31.06 17.11 7.65
CA PRO A 229 30.02 17.51 8.60
C PRO A 229 28.97 18.51 8.05
N ASP A 230 29.34 19.32 7.07
CA ASP A 230 28.47 20.33 6.45
C ASP A 230 27.64 19.80 5.28
N LEU A 231 27.85 18.51 4.91
CA LEU A 231 27.11 17.84 3.85
C LEU A 231 25.76 17.36 4.40
N VAL A 232 24.69 17.62 3.66
CA VAL A 232 23.35 17.11 3.97
C VAL A 232 22.86 16.26 2.81
N MET A 233 22.30 15.11 3.12
CA MET A 233 21.72 14.21 2.11
C MET A 233 20.22 14.06 2.34
N LEU A 234 19.45 14.27 1.28
CA LEU A 234 18.03 13.94 1.18
C LEU A 234 17.90 12.72 0.27
N VAL A 235 17.37 11.64 0.79
CA VAL A 235 17.28 10.36 0.07
C VAL A 235 15.83 10.03 -0.19
N THR A 236 15.49 9.53 -1.37
CA THR A 236 14.20 8.86 -1.59
C THR A 236 14.41 7.36 -1.68
N SER A 237 13.60 6.61 -0.95
CA SER A 237 13.65 5.16 -0.93
C SER A 237 12.28 4.58 -0.61
N ARG A 238 12.01 3.34 -0.99
CA ARG A 238 10.82 2.61 -0.53
C ARG A 238 11.03 2.05 0.87
N VAL A 239 12.27 1.79 1.20
CA VAL A 239 12.72 1.17 2.45
C VAL A 239 13.52 2.20 3.26
N ALA A 240 13.39 2.18 4.57
CA ALA A 240 14.21 2.97 5.47
C ALA A 240 15.69 2.53 5.38
N LEU A 241 16.61 3.48 5.38
CA LEU A 241 18.04 3.16 5.34
C LEU A 241 18.55 2.51 6.64
N GLN A 242 17.83 2.69 7.75
CA GLN A 242 18.14 2.12 9.08
C GLN A 242 19.57 2.40 9.54
N VAL A 243 20.01 3.65 9.42
CA VAL A 243 21.34 4.08 9.80
C VAL A 243 21.34 4.97 11.04
N ARG A 244 22.40 4.87 11.86
CA ARG A 244 22.54 5.72 13.05
C ARG A 244 22.66 7.20 12.65
N GLY A 245 21.90 8.07 13.32
CA GLY A 245 21.89 9.51 13.01
C GLY A 245 21.06 9.91 11.78
N GLY A 246 20.57 8.95 10.99
CA GLY A 246 19.60 9.21 9.92
C GLY A 246 18.18 9.37 10.47
N ARG A 247 17.37 10.16 9.78
CA ARG A 247 15.93 10.31 10.05
C ARG A 247 15.13 9.81 8.87
N ASP A 248 14.09 9.04 9.15
CA ASP A 248 13.13 8.59 8.14
C ASP A 248 11.86 9.44 8.24
N TYR A 249 11.35 9.86 7.09
CA TYR A 249 10.09 10.59 6.99
C TYR A 249 9.13 9.82 6.08
N PRO A 250 8.07 9.22 6.64
CA PRO A 250 7.10 8.47 5.84
C PRO A 250 6.21 9.42 5.04
N VAL A 251 6.18 9.22 3.72
CA VAL A 251 5.32 9.97 2.79
C VAL A 251 4.03 9.18 2.58
N ALA A 252 2.94 9.64 3.22
CA ALA A 252 1.62 9.06 3.06
C ALA A 252 1.01 9.36 1.68
N PRO A 253 0.01 8.62 1.17
CA PRO A 253 -0.81 9.03 0.04
C PRO A 253 -1.47 10.39 0.23
N LEU A 254 -2.12 10.92 -0.80
CA LEU A 254 -2.93 12.13 -0.68
C LEU A 254 -4.15 11.88 0.20
N VAL A 255 -4.59 12.93 0.89
CA VAL A 255 -5.80 12.88 1.70
C VAL A 255 -6.98 12.53 0.80
N LEU A 256 -7.75 11.54 1.25
CA LEU A 256 -8.94 11.06 0.56
C LEU A 256 -10.16 11.90 0.92
N PRO A 257 -11.16 11.99 0.01
CA PRO A 257 -12.44 12.62 0.34
C PRO A 257 -13.20 11.79 1.39
N ASP A 258 -13.81 12.47 2.36
CA ASP A 258 -14.64 11.84 3.38
C ASP A 258 -15.87 11.16 2.74
N ALA A 259 -16.09 9.89 3.06
CA ALA A 259 -17.20 9.11 2.52
C ALA A 259 -18.59 9.64 2.95
N GLY A 260 -18.69 10.22 4.16
CA GLY A 260 -19.91 10.78 4.73
C GLY A 260 -20.05 12.30 4.56
N GLY A 261 -19.02 12.98 4.04
CA GLY A 261 -19.01 14.43 3.93
C GLY A 261 -19.93 14.98 2.82
N PRO A 262 -20.30 16.28 2.92
CA PRO A 262 -21.06 16.94 1.87
C PRO A 262 -20.27 16.99 0.56
N PRO A 263 -20.92 17.04 -0.63
CA PRO A 263 -20.25 17.01 -1.93
C PRO A 263 -19.14 18.06 -2.08
N GLU A 264 -19.33 19.25 -1.56
CA GLU A 264 -18.36 20.35 -1.62
C GLU A 264 -17.05 20.00 -0.87
N ALA A 265 -17.15 19.39 0.31
CA ALA A 265 -15.99 18.94 1.09
C ALA A 265 -15.27 17.78 0.40
N GLN A 266 -16.02 16.88 -0.25
CA GLN A 266 -15.45 15.79 -1.03
C GLN A 266 -14.63 16.31 -2.22
N LEU A 267 -15.16 17.31 -2.94
CA LEU A 267 -14.51 17.94 -4.09
C LEU A 267 -13.26 18.76 -3.71
N GLY A 268 -13.18 19.30 -2.49
CA GLY A 268 -12.03 20.04 -1.98
C GLY A 268 -10.85 19.18 -1.52
N SER A 269 -10.93 17.84 -1.63
CA SER A 269 -9.82 16.98 -1.18
C SER A 269 -8.64 17.02 -2.17
N PRO A 270 -7.38 16.94 -1.67
CA PRO A 270 -6.18 16.97 -2.51
C PRO A 270 -6.14 15.88 -3.59
N SER A 271 -6.69 14.72 -3.34
CA SER A 271 -6.76 13.63 -4.32
C SER A 271 -7.72 13.95 -5.48
N VAL A 272 -8.83 14.60 -5.19
CA VAL A 272 -9.79 15.07 -6.22
C VAL A 272 -9.20 16.24 -7.00
N GLU A 273 -8.54 17.19 -6.33
CA GLU A 273 -7.84 18.30 -6.97
C GLU A 273 -6.81 17.80 -7.98
N LEU A 274 -6.01 16.78 -7.60
CA LEU A 274 -5.04 16.16 -8.50
C LEU A 274 -5.73 15.51 -9.71
N LEU A 275 -6.80 14.74 -9.49
CA LEU A 275 -7.56 14.09 -10.57
C LEU A 275 -8.10 15.12 -11.57
N ALA A 276 -8.70 16.20 -11.07
CA ALA A 276 -9.28 17.25 -11.89
C ALA A 276 -8.20 17.99 -12.70
N GLU A 277 -7.09 18.34 -12.07
CA GLU A 277 -5.97 19.05 -12.73
C GLU A 277 -5.35 18.18 -13.83
N ARG A 278 -5.11 16.88 -13.57
CA ARG A 278 -4.55 15.96 -14.55
C ARG A 278 -5.53 15.64 -15.68
N ALA A 279 -6.84 15.52 -15.39
CA ALA A 279 -7.86 15.35 -16.43
C ALA A 279 -7.89 16.57 -17.36
N ARG A 280 -7.86 17.79 -16.80
CA ARG A 280 -7.79 19.03 -17.58
C ARG A 280 -6.53 19.09 -18.45
N ALA A 281 -5.36 18.74 -17.88
CA ALA A 281 -4.12 18.69 -18.64
C ALA A 281 -4.15 17.64 -19.77
N ALA A 282 -4.92 16.57 -19.63
CA ALA A 282 -5.17 15.57 -20.67
C ALA A 282 -6.26 15.99 -21.67
N GLY A 283 -6.79 17.21 -21.58
CA GLY A 283 -7.84 17.73 -22.46
C GLY A 283 -9.23 17.20 -22.16
N ALA A 284 -9.50 16.78 -20.92
CA ALA A 284 -10.81 16.37 -20.46
C ALA A 284 -11.38 17.42 -19.49
N GLU A 285 -12.59 17.91 -19.75
CA GLU A 285 -13.35 18.68 -18.77
C GLU A 285 -14.00 17.69 -17.79
N LEU A 286 -13.63 17.79 -16.53
CA LEU A 286 -14.25 17.03 -15.46
C LEU A 286 -15.25 17.96 -14.72
N PRO A 287 -16.54 17.85 -15.00
CA PRO A 287 -17.53 18.65 -14.26
C PRO A 287 -17.52 18.21 -12.81
N LEU A 288 -17.15 19.11 -11.91
CA LEU A 288 -17.16 18.89 -10.46
C LEU A 288 -18.48 19.41 -9.88
N ASP A 289 -19.58 18.81 -10.31
CA ASP A 289 -20.92 19.06 -9.80
C ASP A 289 -21.38 17.97 -8.81
N ALA A 290 -22.53 18.18 -8.16
CA ALA A 290 -23.06 17.23 -7.19
C ALA A 290 -23.36 15.84 -7.79
N GLY A 291 -23.60 15.74 -9.11
CA GLY A 291 -23.89 14.47 -9.80
C GLY A 291 -22.62 13.63 -10.00
N THR A 292 -21.50 14.27 -10.30
CA THR A 292 -20.20 13.61 -10.55
C THR A 292 -19.36 13.50 -9.29
N ALA A 293 -19.58 14.36 -8.27
CA ALA A 293 -18.80 14.42 -7.04
C ALA A 293 -18.62 13.06 -6.36
N ARG A 294 -19.73 12.31 -6.22
CA ARG A 294 -19.68 10.97 -5.59
C ARG A 294 -18.82 9.98 -6.37
N ALA A 295 -18.94 9.95 -7.69
CA ALA A 295 -18.15 9.05 -8.54
C ALA A 295 -16.67 9.43 -8.51
N VAL A 296 -16.35 10.72 -8.58
CA VAL A 296 -14.99 11.26 -8.53
C VAL A 296 -14.34 10.96 -7.17
N ALA A 297 -15.06 11.21 -6.08
CA ALA A 297 -14.60 10.89 -4.73
C ALA A 297 -14.34 9.39 -4.56
N GLU A 298 -15.24 8.53 -5.07
CA GLU A 298 -15.08 7.08 -5.01
C GLU A 298 -13.92 6.58 -5.87
N ILE A 299 -13.66 7.18 -7.04
CA ILE A 299 -12.47 6.90 -7.85
C ILE A 299 -11.21 7.16 -7.01
N CYS A 300 -11.10 8.33 -6.36
CA CYS A 300 -9.93 8.66 -5.54
C CYS A 300 -9.74 7.70 -4.37
N ARG A 301 -10.84 7.27 -3.71
CA ARG A 301 -10.80 6.26 -2.64
C ARG A 301 -10.32 4.91 -3.14
N ARG A 302 -10.87 4.44 -4.27
CA ARG A 302 -10.43 3.17 -4.89
C ARG A 302 -8.98 3.19 -5.39
N LEU A 303 -8.42 4.36 -5.63
CA LEU A 303 -7.01 4.54 -6.01
C LEU A 303 -6.10 4.82 -4.81
N ASP A 304 -6.60 4.64 -3.58
CA ASP A 304 -5.88 4.77 -2.31
C ASP A 304 -5.17 6.14 -2.14
N GLY A 305 -5.62 7.18 -2.87
CA GLY A 305 -4.95 8.48 -2.88
C GLY A 305 -3.53 8.46 -3.45
N LEU A 306 -3.12 7.41 -4.17
CA LEU A 306 -1.81 7.32 -4.81
C LEU A 306 -1.72 8.27 -6.00
N PRO A 307 -0.82 9.27 -5.99
CA PRO A 307 -0.70 10.22 -7.09
C PRO A 307 -0.53 9.56 -8.46
N LEU A 308 0.34 8.57 -8.59
CA LEU A 308 0.56 7.88 -9.87
C LEU A 308 -0.72 7.19 -10.36
N ALA A 309 -1.45 6.52 -9.48
CA ALA A 309 -2.71 5.86 -9.84
C ALA A 309 -3.76 6.87 -10.29
N ILE A 310 -3.86 8.01 -9.59
CA ILE A 310 -4.77 9.11 -9.94
C ILE A 310 -4.39 9.74 -11.30
N GLU A 311 -3.11 9.96 -11.57
CA GLU A 311 -2.63 10.51 -12.85
C GLU A 311 -2.93 9.55 -14.02
N LEU A 312 -2.72 8.24 -13.83
CA LEU A 312 -3.06 7.21 -14.82
C LEU A 312 -4.58 7.13 -15.08
N ALA A 313 -5.38 7.23 -14.02
CA ALA A 313 -6.84 7.26 -14.14
C ALA A 313 -7.34 8.55 -14.81
N ALA A 314 -6.75 9.70 -14.48
CA ALA A 314 -7.08 11.00 -15.10
C ALA A 314 -6.93 10.99 -16.62
N ALA A 315 -5.89 10.33 -17.13
CA ALA A 315 -5.70 10.17 -18.57
C ALA A 315 -6.84 9.41 -19.27
N ARG A 316 -7.58 8.56 -18.51
CA ARG A 316 -8.72 7.79 -19.02
C ARG A 316 -10.04 8.55 -18.98
N VAL A 317 -10.15 9.63 -18.20
CA VAL A 317 -11.38 10.42 -18.08
C VAL A 317 -11.85 10.97 -19.41
N ARG A 318 -10.92 11.27 -20.34
CA ARG A 318 -11.26 11.70 -21.70
C ARG A 318 -12.08 10.66 -22.48
N LEU A 319 -11.86 9.36 -22.23
CA LEU A 319 -12.53 8.27 -22.94
C LEU A 319 -13.72 7.71 -22.14
N LEU A 320 -13.66 7.80 -20.81
CA LEU A 320 -14.61 7.19 -19.90
C LEU A 320 -15.12 8.25 -18.91
N PRO A 321 -16.40 8.64 -18.97
CA PRO A 321 -17.01 9.47 -17.93
C PRO A 321 -16.78 8.86 -16.53
N PRO A 322 -16.76 9.67 -15.45
CA PRO A 322 -16.41 9.20 -14.09
C PRO A 322 -17.17 7.95 -13.63
N ALA A 323 -18.48 7.86 -13.90
CA ALA A 323 -19.27 6.69 -13.54
C ALA A 323 -18.84 5.41 -14.30
N ALA A 324 -18.50 5.54 -15.59
CA ALA A 324 -18.03 4.42 -16.40
C ALA A 324 -16.61 4.00 -16.04
N LEU A 325 -15.75 4.94 -15.67
CA LEU A 325 -14.43 4.68 -15.14
C LEU A 325 -14.52 3.96 -13.80
N LEU A 326 -15.37 4.44 -12.90
CA LEU A 326 -15.60 3.84 -11.59
C LEU A 326 -16.05 2.37 -11.71
N ALA A 327 -16.99 2.07 -12.61
CA ALA A 327 -17.45 0.71 -12.85
C ALA A 327 -16.34 -0.25 -13.34
N ARG A 328 -15.27 0.27 -13.95
CA ARG A 328 -14.13 -0.53 -14.41
C ARG A 328 -13.01 -0.64 -13.39
N LEU A 329 -13.03 0.16 -12.33
CA LEU A 329 -12.03 0.10 -11.25
C LEU A 329 -12.22 -1.08 -10.28
N ASP A 330 -13.16 -2.00 -10.55
CA ASP A 330 -13.22 -3.30 -9.88
C ASP A 330 -11.99 -4.18 -10.20
N ARG A 331 -11.37 -3.93 -11.38
CA ARG A 331 -10.04 -4.42 -11.75
C ARG A 331 -9.16 -3.23 -12.10
N ARG A 332 -8.38 -2.74 -11.12
CA ARG A 332 -7.66 -1.46 -11.20
C ARG A 332 -6.45 -1.50 -12.12
N LEU A 333 -5.62 -2.54 -12.01
CA LEU A 333 -4.34 -2.63 -12.70
C LEU A 333 -4.45 -2.54 -14.22
N PRO A 334 -5.40 -3.22 -14.91
CA PRO A 334 -5.58 -3.06 -16.36
C PRO A 334 -5.99 -1.64 -16.79
N VAL A 335 -6.72 -0.93 -15.93
CA VAL A 335 -7.16 0.46 -16.20
C VAL A 335 -6.00 1.43 -16.02
N LEU A 336 -5.08 1.15 -15.10
CA LEU A 336 -3.94 1.98 -14.72
C LEU A 336 -2.68 1.67 -15.56
N ALA A 337 -2.85 1.46 -16.86
CA ALA A 337 -1.78 1.22 -17.83
C ALA A 337 -1.66 2.39 -18.83
N GLY A 338 -0.49 2.53 -19.49
CA GLY A 338 -0.28 3.53 -20.55
C GLY A 338 -0.06 4.94 -20.02
N GLY A 339 0.81 5.08 -19.03
CA GLY A 339 1.30 6.37 -18.55
C GLY A 339 2.20 7.10 -19.55
N PRO A 340 2.62 8.35 -19.24
CA PRO A 340 3.47 9.16 -20.09
C PRO A 340 4.78 8.45 -20.46
N HIS A 341 5.16 8.51 -21.74
CA HIS A 341 6.35 7.82 -22.27
C HIS A 341 7.68 8.42 -21.81
N ASP A 342 7.68 9.60 -21.24
CA ASP A 342 8.85 10.27 -20.65
C ASP A 342 9.20 9.77 -19.25
N LEU A 343 8.31 8.98 -18.62
CA LEU A 343 8.58 8.33 -17.33
C LEU A 343 9.42 7.05 -17.52
N PRO A 344 10.26 6.68 -16.51
CA PRO A 344 10.91 5.38 -16.47
C PRO A 344 9.88 4.24 -16.63
N ALA A 345 10.23 3.14 -17.32
CA ALA A 345 9.32 2.03 -17.61
C ALA A 345 8.56 1.54 -16.34
N ARG A 346 9.25 1.47 -15.20
CA ARG A 346 8.67 1.11 -13.89
C ARG A 346 7.63 2.09 -13.33
N GLN A 347 7.45 3.26 -13.94
CA GLN A 347 6.45 4.27 -13.56
C GLN A 347 5.39 4.50 -14.66
N GLN A 348 5.48 3.78 -15.77
CA GLN A 348 4.52 3.90 -16.86
C GLN A 348 3.22 3.16 -16.58
N THR A 349 3.25 2.18 -15.68
CA THR A 349 2.05 1.51 -15.18
C THR A 349 2.11 1.36 -13.66
N MET A 350 0.96 1.29 -13.02
CA MET A 350 0.88 0.98 -11.58
C MET A 350 1.41 -0.43 -11.28
N ARG A 351 1.16 -1.37 -12.19
CA ARG A 351 1.67 -2.75 -12.11
C ARG A 351 3.19 -2.81 -12.05
N ASP A 352 3.88 -2.10 -12.95
CA ASP A 352 5.35 -2.11 -12.99
C ASP A 352 5.95 -1.45 -11.74
N ALA A 353 5.27 -0.41 -11.23
CA ALA A 353 5.67 0.24 -9.98
C ALA A 353 5.58 -0.71 -8.77
N ILE A 354 4.58 -1.57 -8.71
CA ILE A 354 4.41 -2.55 -7.62
C ILE A 354 5.36 -3.73 -7.85
N ALA A 355 5.44 -4.24 -9.08
CA ALA A 355 6.32 -5.35 -9.46
C ALA A 355 7.77 -5.11 -9.02
N TRP A 356 8.27 -3.90 -9.25
CA TRP A 356 9.61 -3.50 -8.79
C TRP A 356 9.80 -3.63 -7.28
N SER A 357 8.78 -3.31 -6.45
CA SER A 357 8.87 -3.49 -5.00
C SER A 357 8.87 -4.96 -4.60
N TYR A 358 8.08 -5.77 -5.30
CA TYR A 358 7.98 -7.21 -5.08
C TYR A 358 9.28 -7.95 -5.47
N GLU A 359 9.92 -7.55 -6.58
CA GLU A 359 11.19 -8.12 -7.06
C GLU A 359 12.38 -7.84 -6.13
N LEU A 360 12.30 -6.84 -5.26
CA LEU A 360 13.32 -6.53 -4.26
C LEU A 360 13.22 -7.39 -2.98
N LEU A 361 12.12 -8.12 -2.81
CA LEU A 361 11.91 -9.04 -1.69
C LEU A 361 12.64 -10.36 -1.95
N ASP A 362 13.09 -11.01 -0.88
CA ASP A 362 13.56 -12.40 -0.96
C ASP A 362 12.39 -13.40 -1.13
N GLU A 363 12.68 -14.67 -1.39
CA GLU A 363 11.65 -15.67 -1.69
C GLU A 363 10.66 -15.91 -0.54
N PRO A 364 11.07 -16.02 0.75
CA PRO A 364 10.16 -16.08 1.90
C PRO A 364 9.26 -14.85 2.01
N GLU A 365 9.82 -13.66 1.86
CA GLU A 365 9.09 -12.39 1.90
C GLU A 365 8.07 -12.28 0.74
N GLN A 366 8.46 -12.72 -0.46
CA GLN A 366 7.56 -12.80 -1.61
C GLN A 366 6.39 -13.75 -1.35
N ALA A 367 6.62 -14.90 -0.72
CA ALA A 367 5.58 -15.84 -0.35
C ALA A 367 4.63 -15.23 0.68
N LEU A 368 5.17 -14.62 1.74
CA LEU A 368 4.37 -13.92 2.75
C LEU A 368 3.56 -12.78 2.13
N PHE A 369 4.16 -11.96 1.27
CA PHE A 369 3.45 -10.89 0.56
C PHE A 369 2.23 -11.42 -0.20
N ARG A 370 2.38 -12.49 -0.98
CA ARG A 370 1.26 -13.09 -1.72
C ARG A 370 0.15 -13.57 -0.78
N ARG A 371 0.52 -14.24 0.32
CA ARG A 371 -0.43 -14.76 1.32
C ARG A 371 -1.17 -13.66 2.05
N MET A 372 -0.48 -12.56 2.40
CA MET A 372 -1.10 -11.38 3.02
C MET A 372 -2.19 -10.73 2.14
N CYS A 373 -2.18 -10.96 0.83
CA CYS A 373 -3.19 -10.41 -0.08
C CYS A 373 -4.58 -11.07 0.05
N VAL A 374 -4.72 -12.15 0.83
CA VAL A 374 -6.02 -12.77 1.12
C VAL A 374 -6.90 -11.87 2.00
N PHE A 375 -6.29 -11.01 2.81
CA PHE A 375 -7.00 -10.12 3.71
C PHE A 375 -7.65 -8.94 2.97
N VAL A 376 -8.85 -8.57 3.40
CA VAL A 376 -9.64 -7.46 2.86
C VAL A 376 -9.85 -6.41 3.94
N GLY A 377 -9.31 -5.21 3.76
CA GLY A 377 -9.38 -4.13 4.75
C GLY A 377 -8.40 -4.28 5.92
N GLY A 378 -7.35 -5.08 5.73
CA GLY A 378 -6.31 -5.32 6.74
C GLY A 378 -6.59 -6.50 7.68
N CYS A 379 -5.64 -6.75 8.59
CA CYS A 379 -5.70 -7.85 9.56
C CYS A 379 -4.96 -7.51 10.85
N THR A 380 -5.16 -8.29 11.90
CA THR A 380 -4.28 -8.29 13.07
C THR A 380 -3.04 -9.14 12.80
N LEU A 381 -1.96 -8.90 13.55
CA LEU A 381 -0.76 -9.73 13.48
C LEU A 381 -1.07 -11.21 13.80
N GLU A 382 -1.93 -11.46 14.81
CA GLU A 382 -2.41 -12.79 15.16
C GLU A 382 -3.07 -13.52 13.96
N ALA A 383 -3.93 -12.82 13.22
CA ALA A 383 -4.55 -13.39 12.02
C ALA A 383 -3.52 -13.70 10.92
N ALA A 384 -2.52 -12.83 10.74
CA ALA A 384 -1.44 -13.05 9.79
C ALA A 384 -0.60 -14.28 10.17
N GLU A 385 -0.22 -14.42 11.45
CA GLU A 385 0.53 -15.57 11.96
C GLU A 385 -0.22 -16.90 11.77
N VAL A 386 -1.54 -16.92 12.04
CA VAL A 386 -2.32 -18.16 11.91
C VAL A 386 -2.57 -18.53 10.44
N ILE A 387 -2.82 -17.55 9.58
CA ILE A 387 -3.24 -17.81 8.18
C ILE A 387 -2.05 -17.95 7.25
N CYS A 388 -1.01 -17.11 7.41
CA CYS A 388 0.11 -17.02 6.48
C CYS A 388 1.33 -17.86 6.86
N ALA A 389 1.41 -18.38 8.11
CA ALA A 389 2.53 -19.23 8.51
C ALA A 389 2.56 -20.54 7.70
N ASP A 390 3.77 -20.99 7.39
CA ASP A 390 4.01 -22.38 7.03
C ASP A 390 3.95 -23.24 8.32
N ASP A 391 3.71 -24.55 8.18
CA ASP A 391 3.51 -25.45 9.33
C ASP A 391 4.70 -25.39 10.30
N GLY A 392 4.56 -24.62 11.39
CA GLY A 392 5.52 -24.51 12.49
C GLY A 392 6.34 -23.22 12.59
N GLU A 393 6.17 -22.22 11.71
CA GLU A 393 7.05 -21.04 11.62
C GLU A 393 6.41 -19.70 12.06
N GLY A 394 5.71 -19.67 13.19
CA GLY A 394 5.12 -18.43 13.72
C GLY A 394 6.07 -17.21 13.83
N PRO A 395 7.32 -17.36 14.36
CA PRO A 395 8.27 -16.24 14.46
C PRO A 395 8.68 -15.63 13.13
N ALA A 396 8.78 -16.44 12.07
CA ALA A 396 9.17 -15.98 10.73
C ALA A 396 8.14 -15.02 10.11
N VAL A 397 6.85 -15.12 10.47
CA VAL A 397 5.80 -14.20 9.98
C VAL A 397 6.00 -12.80 10.55
N LEU A 398 6.36 -12.65 11.82
CA LEU A 398 6.61 -11.33 12.44
C LEU A 398 7.75 -10.59 11.75
N ASP A 399 8.87 -11.26 11.51
CA ASP A 399 10.04 -10.66 10.83
C ASP A 399 9.69 -10.32 9.38
N GLY A 400 9.01 -11.20 8.67
CA GLY A 400 8.55 -10.95 7.31
C GLY A 400 7.55 -9.79 7.23
N VAL A 401 6.61 -9.68 8.17
CA VAL A 401 5.69 -8.53 8.28
C VAL A 401 6.47 -7.24 8.52
N ALA A 402 7.47 -7.25 9.41
CA ALA A 402 8.32 -6.10 9.65
C ALA A 402 9.06 -5.66 8.37
N SER A 403 9.57 -6.61 7.59
CA SER A 403 10.20 -6.35 6.29
C SER A 403 9.20 -5.78 5.26
N LEU A 404 8.00 -6.33 5.15
CA LEU A 404 6.95 -5.81 4.26
C LEU A 404 6.51 -4.41 4.65
N VAL A 405 6.46 -4.08 5.96
CA VAL A 405 6.21 -2.72 6.44
C VAL A 405 7.38 -1.80 6.07
N ALA A 406 8.62 -2.24 6.30
CA ALA A 406 9.81 -1.49 5.90
C ALA A 406 9.84 -1.22 4.40
N SER A 407 9.42 -2.17 3.57
CA SER A 407 9.29 -2.05 2.11
C SER A 407 8.08 -1.24 1.64
N SER A 408 7.30 -0.68 2.57
CA SER A 408 6.07 0.10 2.28
C SER A 408 5.00 -0.68 1.51
N LEU A 409 5.00 -2.01 1.60
CA LEU A 409 3.99 -2.90 1.03
C LEU A 409 2.85 -3.17 2.02
N LEU A 410 3.15 -3.10 3.32
CA LEU A 410 2.19 -3.08 4.42
C LEU A 410 2.31 -1.78 5.22
N ARG A 411 1.29 -1.45 5.98
CA ARG A 411 1.25 -0.31 6.90
C ARG A 411 0.64 -0.74 8.22
N PRO A 412 1.26 -0.37 9.34
CA PRO A 412 0.57 -0.42 10.62
C PRO A 412 -0.50 0.67 10.63
N GLU A 413 -1.70 0.33 11.04
CA GLU A 413 -2.78 1.27 11.31
C GLU A 413 -2.77 1.55 12.82
N GLU A 414 -2.58 2.81 13.20
CA GLU A 414 -2.77 3.22 14.60
C GLU A 414 -4.25 3.02 14.93
N ALA A 415 -4.52 2.29 16.02
CA ALA A 415 -5.87 2.19 16.53
C ALA A 415 -6.39 3.61 16.75
N PRO A 416 -7.61 3.95 16.29
CA PRO A 416 -8.17 5.27 16.55
C PRO A 416 -8.12 5.51 18.05
N ALA A 417 -7.45 6.59 18.48
CA ALA A 417 -7.37 6.97 19.88
C ALA A 417 -8.78 6.99 20.44
N ALA A 418 -9.09 6.12 21.38
CA ALA A 418 -10.37 6.08 22.04
C ALA A 418 -10.61 7.46 22.68
N GLY A 419 -11.50 8.28 22.07
CA GLY A 419 -12.03 9.48 22.67
C GLY A 419 -11.40 10.80 22.24
N GLY A 420 -11.63 11.20 20.99
CA GLY A 420 -11.72 12.60 20.60
C GLY A 420 -13.15 13.13 20.74
N GLY A 421 -13.84 12.79 21.80
CA GLY A 421 -15.07 13.44 22.21
C GLY A 421 -14.74 14.78 22.85
N ALA A 422 -15.29 15.89 22.32
CA ALA A 422 -15.23 17.21 22.93
C ALA A 422 -15.48 17.14 24.43
N ALA A 423 -14.59 17.72 25.22
CA ALA A 423 -14.78 17.83 26.67
C ALA A 423 -16.13 18.51 26.96
N PRO A 424 -17.00 17.90 27.78
CA PRO A 424 -18.18 18.60 28.25
C PRO A 424 -17.75 19.76 29.18
N PRO A 425 -18.50 20.87 29.24
CA PRO A 425 -18.19 21.98 30.10
C PRO A 425 -18.24 21.52 31.56
N ALA A 426 -17.28 22.00 32.35
CA ALA A 426 -17.18 21.76 33.77
C ALA A 426 -18.46 22.24 34.49
N ALA A 427 -19.14 21.33 35.15
CA ALA A 427 -20.15 21.64 36.14
C ALA A 427 -20.07 20.65 37.32
N GLY A 428 -19.72 21.17 38.47
CA GLY A 428 -20.28 20.81 39.77
C GLY A 428 -19.74 19.55 40.45
N ASP A 429 -19.04 19.78 41.56
CA ASP A 429 -18.64 18.85 42.60
C ASP A 429 -19.71 17.78 42.94
N GLY A 430 -19.36 16.50 42.81
CA GLY A 430 -20.15 15.40 43.33
C GLY A 430 -19.29 14.11 43.33
N HIS A 431 -18.62 13.85 44.46
CA HIS A 431 -17.85 12.63 44.68
C HIS A 431 -18.72 11.37 44.54
N VAL A 432 -18.57 10.64 43.46
CA VAL A 432 -18.91 9.22 43.38
C VAL A 432 -17.65 8.47 42.95
N ARG A 433 -17.03 7.75 43.88
CA ARG A 433 -15.95 6.78 43.59
C ARG A 433 -16.51 5.68 42.69
N PRO A 434 -15.94 5.40 41.52
CA PRO A 434 -16.29 4.20 40.78
C PRO A 434 -15.70 2.99 41.50
N ALA A 435 -16.51 1.97 41.70
CA ALA A 435 -16.12 0.67 42.23
C ALA A 435 -15.00 0.06 41.36
N ALA A 436 -13.93 -0.37 42.01
CA ALA A 436 -12.88 -1.15 41.40
C ALA A 436 -13.47 -2.51 40.96
N GLY A 437 -13.46 -2.78 39.64
CA GLY A 437 -13.98 -4.01 39.06
C GLY A 437 -14.20 -3.99 37.55
N GLY A 438 -13.56 -3.07 36.83
CA GLY A 438 -13.58 -3.08 35.37
C GLY A 438 -12.30 -3.75 34.84
N GLY A 439 -12.39 -4.98 34.35
CA GLY A 439 -11.32 -5.59 33.55
C GLY A 439 -10.99 -4.63 32.42
N ALA A 440 -9.72 -4.20 32.32
CA ALA A 440 -9.25 -3.35 31.25
C ALA A 440 -9.51 -4.09 29.93
N VAL A 441 -10.32 -3.49 29.05
CA VAL A 441 -10.44 -3.93 27.66
C VAL A 441 -9.01 -3.88 27.10
N PRO A 442 -8.45 -5.00 26.61
CA PRO A 442 -7.10 -4.97 26.07
C PRO A 442 -7.06 -3.92 24.93
N PRO A 443 -5.99 -3.12 24.85
CA PRO A 443 -5.85 -2.14 23.78
C PRO A 443 -6.06 -2.86 22.44
N ALA A 444 -6.79 -2.23 21.52
CA ALA A 444 -7.04 -2.80 20.22
C ALA A 444 -5.68 -3.19 19.59
N ALA A 445 -5.53 -4.45 19.21
CA ALA A 445 -4.30 -4.95 18.62
C ALA A 445 -3.96 -4.12 17.38
N PRO A 446 -2.68 -3.75 17.15
CA PRO A 446 -2.28 -3.01 15.97
C PRO A 446 -2.69 -3.77 14.72
N ARG A 447 -3.28 -3.05 13.76
CA ARG A 447 -3.72 -3.63 12.49
C ARG A 447 -2.67 -3.38 11.42
N LEU A 448 -2.60 -4.31 10.49
CA LEU A 448 -1.77 -4.23 9.29
C LEU A 448 -2.70 -4.02 8.10
N THR A 449 -2.44 -2.99 7.31
CA THR A 449 -3.23 -2.69 6.10
C THR A 449 -2.34 -2.71 4.87
N MET A 450 -2.91 -3.10 3.74
CA MET A 450 -2.28 -3.08 2.43
C MET A 450 -3.11 -2.19 1.51
N LEU A 451 -2.43 -1.36 0.70
CA LEU A 451 -3.13 -0.61 -0.33
C LEU A 451 -3.81 -1.57 -1.29
N GLU A 452 -5.03 -1.26 -1.67
CA GLU A 452 -5.85 -2.18 -2.48
C GLU A 452 -5.24 -2.44 -3.87
N THR A 453 -4.56 -1.44 -4.45
CA THR A 453 -3.79 -1.60 -5.69
C THR A 453 -2.63 -2.59 -5.55
N ILE A 454 -1.97 -2.61 -4.39
CA ILE A 454 -0.91 -3.57 -4.06
C ILE A 454 -1.51 -4.96 -3.83
N ARG A 455 -2.63 -5.03 -3.12
CA ARG A 455 -3.36 -6.27 -2.84
C ARG A 455 -3.84 -6.95 -4.13
N GLU A 456 -4.36 -6.18 -5.09
CA GLU A 456 -4.79 -6.71 -6.40
C GLU A 456 -3.63 -7.38 -7.13
N TYR A 457 -2.45 -6.73 -7.17
CA TYR A 457 -1.25 -7.31 -7.78
C TYR A 457 -0.83 -8.62 -7.09
N GLY A 458 -0.77 -8.63 -5.76
CA GLY A 458 -0.40 -9.83 -5.00
C GLY A 458 -1.44 -10.95 -5.13
N THR A 459 -2.73 -10.63 -5.26
CA THR A 459 -3.79 -11.62 -5.50
C THR A 459 -3.64 -12.29 -6.87
N GLU A 460 -3.23 -11.56 -7.91
CA GLU A 460 -2.91 -12.14 -9.21
C GLU A 460 -1.70 -13.09 -9.12
N LEU A 461 -0.66 -12.72 -8.36
CA LEU A 461 0.50 -13.59 -8.13
C LEU A 461 0.13 -14.84 -7.33
N LEU A 462 -0.73 -14.72 -6.32
CA LEU A 462 -1.25 -15.84 -5.52
C LEU A 462 -2.01 -16.83 -6.41
N ALA A 463 -2.84 -16.32 -7.32
CA ALA A 463 -3.56 -17.13 -8.30
C ALA A 463 -2.60 -17.84 -9.27
N GLY A 464 -1.57 -17.14 -9.74
CA GLY A 464 -0.54 -17.70 -10.63
C GLY A 464 0.30 -18.82 -10.01
N ARG A 465 0.38 -18.88 -8.66
CA ARG A 465 1.06 -19.95 -7.91
C ARG A 465 0.11 -21.05 -7.42
N SER A 466 -1.19 -20.99 -7.77
CA SER A 466 -2.22 -21.95 -7.33
C SER A 466 -2.41 -22.00 -5.81
N GLU A 467 -2.01 -20.94 -5.09
CA GLU A 467 -2.10 -20.85 -3.61
C GLU A 467 -3.49 -20.34 -3.14
N THR A 468 -4.33 -19.83 -4.05
CA THR A 468 -5.60 -19.15 -3.73
C THR A 468 -6.56 -20.04 -2.94
N GLY A 469 -6.68 -21.33 -3.31
CA GLY A 469 -7.61 -22.26 -2.65
C GLY A 469 -7.21 -22.54 -1.21
N GLU A 470 -5.92 -22.74 -0.96
CA GLU A 470 -5.38 -23.01 0.38
C GLU A 470 -5.52 -21.78 1.28
N MET A 471 -5.09 -20.62 0.79
CA MET A 471 -5.18 -19.39 1.57
C MET A 471 -6.63 -18.98 1.83
N GLY A 472 -7.53 -19.16 0.86
CA GLY A 472 -8.96 -18.93 1.05
C GLY A 472 -9.57 -19.84 2.12
N ARG A 473 -9.18 -21.11 2.15
CA ARG A 473 -9.64 -22.09 3.16
C ARG A 473 -9.14 -21.72 4.57
N ARG A 474 -7.84 -21.42 4.72
CA ARG A 474 -7.26 -20.98 6.02
C ARG A 474 -7.92 -19.69 6.51
N HIS A 475 -8.08 -18.71 5.62
CA HIS A 475 -8.77 -17.46 5.91
C HIS A 475 -10.22 -17.68 6.38
N ALA A 476 -11.01 -18.43 5.61
CA ALA A 476 -12.40 -18.71 5.96
C ALA A 476 -12.51 -19.50 7.27
N GLY A 477 -11.62 -20.46 7.52
CA GLY A 477 -11.55 -21.22 8.76
C GLY A 477 -11.27 -20.37 10.00
N TYR A 478 -10.29 -19.45 9.91
CA TYR A 478 -9.97 -18.51 10.98
C TYR A 478 -11.16 -17.59 11.29
N TYR A 479 -11.76 -16.98 10.28
CA TYR A 479 -12.88 -16.06 10.48
C TYR A 479 -14.17 -16.78 10.90
N LEU A 480 -14.35 -18.05 10.54
CA LEU A 480 -15.43 -18.88 11.08
C LEU A 480 -15.25 -19.08 12.59
N ALA A 481 -14.06 -19.48 13.04
CA ALA A 481 -13.78 -19.66 14.47
C ALA A 481 -13.96 -18.34 15.25
N LEU A 482 -13.49 -17.22 14.69
CA LEU A 482 -13.66 -15.89 15.27
C LEU A 482 -15.13 -15.51 15.44
N THR A 483 -15.96 -15.76 14.42
CA THR A 483 -17.40 -15.43 14.47
C THR A 483 -18.17 -16.31 15.44
N GLU A 484 -17.84 -17.59 15.55
CA GLU A 484 -18.44 -18.50 16.53
C GLU A 484 -18.10 -18.11 17.97
N GLN A 485 -16.88 -17.61 18.19
CA GLN A 485 -16.50 -17.04 19.49
C GLN A 485 -17.27 -15.75 19.78
N ALA A 486 -17.33 -14.84 18.79
CA ALA A 486 -18.05 -13.58 18.90
C ALA A 486 -19.56 -13.78 19.15
N GLY A 487 -20.20 -14.73 18.45
CA GLY A 487 -21.63 -15.01 18.60
C GLY A 487 -22.02 -15.35 20.04
N ARG A 488 -21.14 -16.00 20.79
CA ARG A 488 -21.33 -16.30 22.22
C ARG A 488 -21.14 -15.08 23.12
N ALA A 489 -20.26 -14.16 22.73
CA ALA A 489 -19.88 -13.01 23.54
C ALA A 489 -20.72 -11.75 23.27
N LEU A 490 -21.41 -11.67 22.10
CA LEU A 490 -22.21 -10.50 21.70
C LEU A 490 -23.38 -10.18 22.62
N THR A 491 -23.67 -11.03 23.58
CA THR A 491 -24.76 -10.93 24.52
C THR A 491 -24.30 -10.79 25.97
N GLY A 492 -22.99 -10.80 26.15
CA GLY A 492 -22.34 -10.63 27.44
C GLY A 492 -21.78 -9.22 27.67
N PRO A 493 -21.05 -9.03 28.78
CA PRO A 493 -20.42 -7.75 29.13
C PRO A 493 -19.38 -7.26 28.09
N GLU A 494 -18.84 -8.15 27.30
CA GLU A 494 -17.81 -7.86 26.28
C GLU A 494 -18.42 -7.51 24.90
N ALA A 495 -19.74 -7.42 24.78
CA ALA A 495 -20.44 -7.24 23.51
C ALA A 495 -19.93 -6.03 22.71
N LEU A 496 -19.68 -4.89 23.35
CA LEU A 496 -19.17 -3.68 22.67
C LEU A 496 -17.76 -3.90 22.09
N ALA A 497 -16.87 -4.59 22.79
CA ALA A 497 -15.53 -4.89 22.32
C ALA A 497 -15.58 -5.84 21.11
N TRP A 498 -16.43 -6.85 21.16
CA TRP A 498 -16.64 -7.78 20.05
C TRP A 498 -17.28 -7.12 18.82
N LEU A 499 -18.24 -6.22 19.03
CA LEU A 499 -18.80 -5.44 17.94
C LEU A 499 -17.74 -4.59 17.25
N ALA A 500 -16.88 -3.91 18.00
CA ALA A 500 -15.79 -3.13 17.43
C ALA A 500 -14.79 -4.00 16.66
N ARG A 501 -14.47 -5.21 17.20
CA ARG A 501 -13.61 -6.18 16.50
C ARG A 501 -14.25 -6.66 15.19
N LEU A 502 -15.53 -7.03 15.20
CA LEU A 502 -16.23 -7.47 13.99
C LEU A 502 -16.39 -6.36 12.95
N ASP A 503 -16.57 -5.09 13.38
CA ASP A 503 -16.55 -3.94 12.47
C ASP A 503 -15.22 -3.82 11.75
N ALA A 504 -14.12 -3.92 12.49
CA ALA A 504 -12.79 -3.86 11.92
C ALA A 504 -12.49 -5.02 10.95
N GLU A 505 -13.10 -6.19 11.19
CA GLU A 505 -12.95 -7.38 10.35
C GLU A 505 -14.04 -7.55 9.29
N HIS A 506 -14.97 -6.59 9.13
CA HIS A 506 -16.14 -6.75 8.26
C HIS A 506 -15.78 -7.09 6.80
N GLY A 507 -14.67 -6.52 6.28
CA GLY A 507 -14.14 -6.87 4.96
C GLY A 507 -13.75 -8.34 4.84
N ASN A 508 -13.06 -8.86 5.83
CA ASN A 508 -12.62 -10.26 5.90
C ASN A 508 -13.80 -11.22 6.10
N LEU A 509 -14.79 -10.83 6.91
CA LEU A 509 -16.01 -11.64 7.11
C LEU A 509 -16.80 -11.79 5.81
N ARG A 510 -16.94 -10.72 5.04
CA ARG A 510 -17.55 -10.77 3.70
C ARG A 510 -16.74 -11.64 2.73
N ALA A 511 -15.41 -11.57 2.82
CA ALA A 511 -14.53 -12.41 2.00
C ALA A 511 -14.68 -13.90 2.35
N ALA A 512 -14.74 -14.25 3.64
CA ALA A 512 -14.96 -15.61 4.11
C ALA A 512 -16.33 -16.17 3.66
N LEU A 513 -17.41 -15.39 3.80
CA LEU A 513 -18.74 -15.77 3.31
C LEU A 513 -18.76 -15.98 1.79
N ARG A 514 -18.09 -15.10 1.03
CA ARG A 514 -17.99 -15.20 -0.43
C ARG A 514 -17.21 -16.45 -0.83
N TRP A 515 -16.07 -16.71 -0.18
CA TRP A 515 -15.27 -17.90 -0.43
C TRP A 515 -16.07 -19.19 -0.18
N ALA A 516 -16.75 -19.29 0.98
CA ALA A 516 -17.59 -20.44 1.30
C ALA A 516 -18.70 -20.65 0.24
N ARG A 517 -19.27 -19.56 -0.31
CA ARG A 517 -20.23 -19.59 -1.40
C ARG A 517 -19.61 -20.14 -2.70
N GLU A 518 -18.42 -19.65 -3.08
CA GLU A 518 -17.73 -20.00 -4.33
C GLU A 518 -17.20 -21.43 -4.32
N GLN A 519 -16.80 -21.95 -3.15
CA GLN A 519 -16.37 -23.34 -2.97
C GLN A 519 -17.55 -24.31 -2.75
N ASP A 520 -18.79 -23.84 -2.82
CA ASP A 520 -20.00 -24.61 -2.51
C ASP A 520 -19.98 -25.22 -1.09
N ASP A 521 -19.21 -24.62 -0.17
CA ASP A 521 -19.20 -25.01 1.24
C ASP A 521 -20.38 -24.40 1.99
N GLY A 522 -21.56 -24.97 1.75
CA GLY A 522 -22.80 -24.55 2.40
C GLY A 522 -22.75 -24.68 3.91
N ALA A 523 -21.91 -25.58 4.47
CA ALA A 523 -21.77 -25.75 5.91
C ALA A 523 -21.06 -24.57 6.54
N ALA A 524 -19.91 -24.16 6.01
CA ALA A 524 -19.19 -22.97 6.47
C ALA A 524 -20.04 -21.70 6.28
N ALA A 525 -20.69 -21.55 5.14
CA ALA A 525 -21.55 -20.38 4.87
C ALA A 525 -22.69 -20.27 5.89
N LEU A 526 -23.37 -21.37 6.23
CA LEU A 526 -24.46 -21.37 7.19
C LEU A 526 -23.98 -21.11 8.63
N ARG A 527 -22.83 -21.69 9.04
CA ARG A 527 -22.23 -21.44 10.36
C ARG A 527 -21.81 -19.97 10.52
N LEU A 528 -21.12 -19.40 9.51
CA LEU A 528 -20.76 -17.98 9.49
C LEU A 528 -22.00 -17.08 9.61
N ALA A 529 -23.02 -17.31 8.77
CA ALA A 529 -24.22 -16.49 8.77
C ALA A 529 -25.01 -16.62 10.09
N ALA A 530 -25.10 -17.84 10.64
CA ALA A 530 -25.73 -18.11 11.93
C ALA A 530 -25.03 -17.44 13.11
N ALA A 531 -23.71 -17.30 13.05
CA ALA A 531 -22.94 -16.61 14.10
C ALA A 531 -22.99 -15.08 13.97
N LEU A 532 -23.12 -14.56 12.74
CA LEU A 532 -23.06 -13.13 12.43
C LEU A 532 -24.39 -12.38 12.53
N TRP A 533 -25.56 -13.06 12.61
CA TRP A 533 -26.84 -12.36 12.61
C TRP A 533 -26.99 -11.33 13.74
N PRO A 534 -26.47 -11.54 14.99
CA PRO A 534 -26.57 -10.53 16.04
C PRO A 534 -25.76 -9.28 15.73
N PHE A 535 -24.60 -9.45 15.07
CA PHE A 535 -23.76 -8.35 14.61
C PHE A 535 -24.51 -7.49 13.57
N TRP A 536 -25.10 -8.11 12.54
CA TRP A 536 -25.89 -7.39 11.54
C TRP A 536 -27.09 -6.67 12.15
N GLN A 537 -27.74 -7.29 13.13
CA GLN A 537 -28.85 -6.66 13.84
C GLN A 537 -28.40 -5.40 14.59
N GLN A 538 -27.34 -5.51 15.38
CA GLN A 538 -26.87 -4.42 16.24
C GLN A 538 -26.25 -3.27 15.45
N ARG A 539 -25.70 -3.55 14.25
CA ARG A 539 -25.13 -2.53 13.35
C ARG A 539 -26.09 -2.00 12.29
N GLY A 540 -27.31 -2.51 12.24
CA GLY A 540 -28.30 -2.08 11.26
C GLY A 540 -28.04 -2.60 9.84
N ASN A 541 -27.13 -3.55 9.65
CA ASN A 541 -26.83 -4.18 8.35
C ASN A 541 -27.87 -5.27 7.99
N LEU A 542 -29.15 -4.96 8.21
CA LEU A 542 -30.24 -5.92 8.16
C LEU A 542 -30.41 -6.58 6.79
N SER A 543 -30.36 -5.79 5.72
CA SER A 543 -30.52 -6.29 4.35
C SER A 543 -29.39 -7.23 3.94
N GLU A 544 -28.15 -6.92 4.34
CA GLU A 544 -26.98 -7.76 4.09
C GLU A 544 -27.13 -9.11 4.82
N GLY A 545 -27.43 -9.05 6.12
CA GLY A 545 -27.60 -10.25 6.95
C GLY A 545 -28.74 -11.15 6.43
N ARG A 546 -29.88 -10.58 6.05
CA ARG A 546 -30.99 -11.34 5.44
C ARG A 546 -30.59 -12.00 4.13
N SER A 547 -29.82 -11.31 3.29
CA SER A 547 -29.35 -11.87 2.02
C SER A 547 -28.46 -13.09 2.24
N TRP A 548 -27.45 -12.98 3.11
CA TRP A 548 -26.54 -14.08 3.43
C TRP A 548 -27.25 -15.26 4.09
N LEU A 549 -28.14 -15.01 5.07
CA LEU A 549 -28.91 -16.07 5.74
C LEU A 549 -29.85 -16.78 4.76
N ARG A 550 -30.54 -16.04 3.88
CA ARG A 550 -31.44 -16.63 2.87
C ARG A 550 -30.67 -17.55 1.93
N GLU A 551 -29.53 -17.08 1.43
CA GLU A 551 -28.68 -17.87 0.52
C GLU A 551 -28.16 -19.14 1.20
N ALA A 552 -27.60 -19.01 2.42
CA ALA A 552 -27.06 -20.15 3.17
C ALA A 552 -28.14 -21.18 3.56
N LEU A 553 -29.33 -20.74 3.97
CA LEU A 553 -30.45 -21.61 4.33
C LEU A 553 -30.99 -22.42 3.12
N ASN A 554 -30.96 -21.83 1.92
CA ASN A 554 -31.47 -22.47 0.70
C ASN A 554 -30.58 -23.63 0.23
N ARG A 555 -29.28 -23.62 0.53
CA ARG A 555 -28.33 -24.66 0.10
C ARG A 555 -28.49 -26.00 0.84
N ARG A 556 -29.15 -26.04 1.99
CA ARG A 556 -29.43 -27.24 2.81
C ARG A 556 -28.24 -28.21 2.98
N PRO A 557 -27.08 -27.76 3.50
CA PRO A 557 -25.92 -28.62 3.65
C PRO A 557 -26.21 -29.75 4.64
N ALA A 558 -25.86 -30.98 4.27
CA ALA A 558 -26.08 -32.18 5.11
C ALA A 558 -25.14 -32.23 6.33
N ALA A 559 -23.99 -31.53 6.27
CA ALA A 559 -22.93 -31.58 7.29
C ALA A 559 -23.12 -30.58 8.46
N VAL A 560 -24.23 -29.88 8.56
CA VAL A 560 -24.48 -28.88 9.63
C VAL A 560 -25.41 -29.45 10.67
N THR A 561 -25.05 -29.24 11.94
CA THR A 561 -25.93 -29.64 13.05
C THR A 561 -27.27 -28.90 12.97
N PRO A 562 -28.41 -29.56 13.27
CA PRO A 562 -29.71 -28.93 13.23
C PRO A 562 -29.80 -27.66 14.12
N ALA A 563 -29.06 -27.60 15.22
CA ALA A 563 -28.99 -26.45 16.12
C ALA A 563 -28.49 -25.16 15.42
N VAL A 564 -27.45 -25.27 14.57
CA VAL A 564 -26.95 -24.13 13.78
C VAL A 564 -28.03 -23.64 12.80
N ARG A 565 -28.78 -24.57 12.21
CA ARG A 565 -29.88 -24.24 11.30
C ARG A 565 -31.03 -23.53 12.03
N VAL A 566 -31.37 -23.97 13.25
CA VAL A 566 -32.36 -23.26 14.11
C VAL A 566 -31.88 -21.84 14.39
N THR A 567 -30.62 -21.66 14.77
CA THR A 567 -30.02 -20.33 15.02
C THR A 567 -30.09 -19.43 13.77
N ALA A 568 -29.77 -19.96 12.58
CA ALA A 568 -29.85 -19.22 11.33
C ALA A 568 -31.29 -18.82 10.96
N LEU A 569 -32.27 -19.72 11.14
CA LEU A 569 -33.68 -19.46 10.92
C LEU A 569 -34.23 -18.42 11.90
N ALA A 570 -33.89 -18.53 13.19
CA ALA A 570 -34.26 -17.54 14.20
C ALA A 570 -33.65 -16.15 13.88
N GLY A 571 -32.38 -16.12 13.48
CA GLY A 571 -31.71 -14.88 13.04
C GLY A 571 -32.38 -14.27 11.82
N ALA A 572 -32.72 -15.09 10.81
CA ALA A 572 -33.44 -14.62 9.62
C ALA A 572 -34.82 -14.03 9.98
N ALA A 573 -35.55 -14.69 10.90
CA ALA A 573 -36.82 -14.18 11.39
C ALA A 573 -36.65 -12.83 12.13
N ARG A 574 -35.63 -12.69 12.96
CA ARG A 574 -35.33 -11.45 13.70
C ARG A 574 -35.00 -10.30 12.76
N LEU A 575 -34.07 -10.49 11.81
CA LEU A 575 -33.73 -9.44 10.85
C LEU A 575 -34.91 -9.06 9.93
N ALA A 576 -35.74 -10.04 9.56
CA ALA A 576 -36.99 -9.77 8.79
C ALA A 576 -37.99 -8.97 9.61
N MET A 577 -38.16 -9.29 10.91
CA MET A 577 -39.05 -8.56 11.82
C MET A 577 -38.60 -7.11 12.00
N ASP A 578 -37.30 -6.86 12.18
CA ASP A 578 -36.74 -5.50 12.34
C ASP A 578 -36.90 -4.65 11.06
N GLN A 579 -37.14 -5.27 9.91
CA GLN A 579 -37.50 -4.61 8.64
C GLN A 579 -39.03 -4.65 8.33
N ALA A 580 -39.86 -4.97 9.31
CA ALA A 580 -41.31 -5.10 9.17
C ALA A 580 -41.79 -6.13 8.09
N ALA A 581 -40.91 -7.05 7.68
CA ALA A 581 -41.23 -8.14 6.76
C ALA A 581 -41.87 -9.31 7.54
N TYR A 582 -43.03 -9.06 8.17
CA TYR A 582 -43.66 -9.97 9.14
C TYR A 582 -44.05 -11.32 8.55
N HIS A 583 -44.40 -11.40 7.27
CA HIS A 583 -44.72 -12.67 6.60
C HIS A 583 -43.49 -13.60 6.58
N GLU A 584 -42.36 -13.10 6.08
CA GLU A 584 -41.08 -13.87 6.06
C GLU A 584 -40.65 -14.22 7.48
N ALA A 585 -40.78 -13.28 8.43
CA ALA A 585 -40.44 -13.53 9.83
C ALA A 585 -41.26 -14.69 10.43
N ALA A 586 -42.58 -14.74 10.10
CA ALA A 586 -43.46 -15.81 10.57
C ALA A 586 -43.09 -17.16 9.96
N GLU A 587 -42.82 -17.23 8.66
CA GLU A 587 -42.37 -18.47 8.01
C GLU A 587 -41.08 -19.01 8.60
N ARG A 588 -40.05 -18.15 8.75
CA ARG A 588 -38.75 -18.54 9.30
C ARG A 588 -38.83 -18.94 10.77
N SER A 589 -39.63 -18.23 11.57
CA SER A 589 -39.87 -18.56 12.98
C SER A 589 -40.61 -19.89 13.13
N ALA A 590 -41.59 -20.19 12.28
CA ALA A 590 -42.29 -21.47 12.30
C ALA A 590 -41.36 -22.62 11.95
N GLN A 591 -40.51 -22.47 10.89
CA GLN A 591 -39.49 -23.47 10.52
C GLN A 591 -38.48 -23.70 11.63
N ALA A 592 -38.04 -22.63 12.31
CA ALA A 592 -37.11 -22.74 13.44
C ALA A 592 -37.72 -23.55 14.59
N LEU A 593 -38.97 -23.30 14.92
CA LEU A 593 -39.70 -23.96 16.01
C LEU A 593 -39.97 -25.45 15.71
N GLU A 594 -40.36 -25.78 14.48
CA GLU A 594 -40.55 -27.15 14.04
C GLU A 594 -39.27 -27.96 14.18
N LEU A 595 -38.18 -27.43 13.60
CA LEU A 595 -36.87 -28.09 13.67
C LEU A 595 -36.32 -28.20 15.11
N ALA A 596 -36.54 -27.18 15.96
CA ALA A 596 -36.13 -27.21 17.34
C ALA A 596 -36.88 -28.29 18.16
N ARG A 597 -38.15 -28.51 17.85
CA ARG A 597 -38.94 -29.59 18.45
C ARG A 597 -38.47 -30.98 18.06
N GLU A 598 -38.16 -31.16 16.76
CA GLU A 598 -37.61 -32.41 16.26
C GLU A 598 -36.23 -32.72 16.88
N LEU A 599 -35.42 -31.70 17.13
CA LEU A 599 -34.10 -31.82 17.75
C LEU A 599 -34.18 -32.24 19.22
N GLY A 600 -35.23 -31.85 19.92
CA GLY A 600 -35.39 -32.07 21.36
C GLY A 600 -34.37 -31.31 22.23
N ASP A 601 -33.66 -30.31 21.68
CA ASP A 601 -32.71 -29.48 22.40
C ASP A 601 -33.44 -28.33 23.11
N PRO A 602 -33.43 -28.28 24.44
CA PRO A 602 -34.14 -27.24 25.19
C PRO A 602 -33.65 -25.83 24.88
N GLN A 603 -32.37 -25.63 24.57
CA GLN A 603 -31.81 -24.31 24.24
C GLN A 603 -32.28 -23.85 22.89
N ALA A 604 -32.23 -24.70 21.87
CA ALA A 604 -32.75 -24.40 20.54
C ALA A 604 -34.26 -24.12 20.57
N LEU A 605 -35.02 -24.89 21.36
CA LEU A 605 -36.44 -24.70 21.51
C LEU A 605 -36.78 -23.37 22.21
N ALA A 606 -36.08 -23.02 23.28
CA ALA A 606 -36.24 -21.76 23.99
C ALA A 606 -35.93 -20.56 23.06
N ALA A 607 -34.86 -20.62 22.26
CA ALA A 607 -34.50 -19.58 21.30
C ALA A 607 -35.57 -19.40 20.22
N ALA A 608 -36.11 -20.49 19.68
CA ALA A 608 -37.17 -20.46 18.68
C ALA A 608 -38.51 -19.91 19.24
N LEU A 609 -38.91 -20.33 20.46
CA LEU A 609 -40.08 -19.81 21.18
C LEU A 609 -39.93 -18.31 21.48
N ASN A 610 -38.76 -17.88 21.97
CA ASN A 610 -38.50 -16.47 22.22
C ASN A 610 -38.61 -15.64 20.93
N THR A 611 -38.07 -16.12 19.81
CA THR A 611 -38.20 -15.43 18.52
C THR A 611 -39.67 -15.31 18.08
N ARG A 612 -40.48 -16.36 18.24
CA ARG A 612 -41.90 -16.33 17.93
C ARG A 612 -42.69 -15.39 18.86
N GLY A 613 -42.35 -15.38 20.15
CA GLY A 613 -42.93 -14.47 21.13
C GLY A 613 -42.67 -12.99 20.81
N LEU A 614 -41.44 -12.68 20.38
CA LEU A 614 -41.11 -11.31 19.94
C LEU A 614 -41.88 -10.91 18.67
N LEU A 615 -42.06 -11.82 17.72
CA LEU A 615 -42.84 -11.58 16.54
C LEU A 615 -44.32 -11.36 16.87
N ALA A 616 -44.88 -12.17 17.78
CA ALA A 616 -46.26 -11.99 18.26
C ALA A 616 -46.44 -10.62 18.93
N ARG A 617 -45.47 -10.17 19.73
CA ARG A 617 -45.46 -8.81 20.30
C ARG A 617 -45.44 -7.72 19.26
N ALA A 618 -44.60 -7.86 18.22
CA ALA A 618 -44.50 -6.89 17.12
C ALA A 618 -45.80 -6.81 16.28
N GLN A 619 -46.69 -7.79 16.40
CA GLN A 619 -48.00 -7.86 15.77
C GLN A 619 -49.14 -7.60 16.76
N ASP A 620 -48.88 -7.02 17.93
CA ASP A 620 -49.85 -6.70 18.99
C ASP A 620 -50.57 -7.93 19.58
N ARG A 621 -50.08 -9.15 19.36
CA ARG A 621 -50.62 -10.41 19.88
C ARG A 621 -49.99 -10.73 21.24
N TYR A 622 -50.27 -9.90 22.25
CA TYR A 622 -49.60 -9.94 23.56
C TYR A 622 -49.83 -11.25 24.34
N ALA A 623 -51.04 -11.85 24.22
CA ALA A 623 -51.32 -13.14 24.88
C ALA A 623 -50.48 -14.30 24.31
N ASP A 624 -50.31 -14.32 22.99
CA ASP A 624 -49.45 -15.32 22.35
C ASP A 624 -47.95 -15.09 22.71
N SER A 625 -47.53 -13.82 22.74
CA SER A 625 -46.18 -13.43 23.17
C SER A 625 -45.88 -13.91 24.60
N ALA A 626 -46.77 -13.65 25.55
CA ALA A 626 -46.61 -14.07 26.95
C ALA A 626 -46.52 -15.60 27.08
N ARG A 627 -47.37 -16.34 26.36
CA ARG A 627 -47.37 -17.79 26.33
C ARG A 627 -46.05 -18.35 25.80
N ASP A 628 -45.52 -17.79 24.71
CA ASP A 628 -44.28 -18.25 24.10
C ASP A 628 -43.04 -17.94 24.96
N HIS A 629 -43.00 -16.76 25.57
CA HIS A 629 -41.92 -16.41 26.48
C HIS A 629 -41.97 -17.25 27.76
N GLN A 630 -43.16 -17.56 28.31
CA GLN A 630 -43.31 -18.45 29.44
C GLN A 630 -42.83 -19.87 29.10
N ALA A 631 -43.21 -20.42 27.96
CA ALA A 631 -42.76 -21.71 27.48
C ALA A 631 -41.23 -21.74 27.25
N ALA A 632 -40.65 -20.65 26.75
CA ALA A 632 -39.19 -20.51 26.59
C ALA A 632 -38.47 -20.56 27.96
N LEU A 633 -39.00 -19.86 28.96
CA LEU A 633 -38.47 -19.90 30.34
C LEU A 633 -38.49 -21.30 30.94
N GLU A 634 -39.58 -22.05 30.74
CA GLU A 634 -39.72 -23.43 31.23
C GLU A 634 -38.63 -24.36 30.64
N GLN A 635 -38.28 -24.18 29.37
CA GLN A 635 -37.21 -24.94 28.74
C GLN A 635 -35.82 -24.63 29.34
N VAL A 636 -35.58 -23.38 29.73
CA VAL A 636 -34.30 -22.97 30.36
C VAL A 636 -34.19 -23.47 31.79
N HIS A 637 -35.30 -23.42 32.56
CA HIS A 637 -35.29 -23.88 33.98
C HIS A 637 -35.30 -25.40 34.10
N GLY A 638 -35.90 -26.11 33.14
CA GLY A 638 -35.87 -27.58 33.07
C GLY A 638 -34.55 -28.19 32.66
N GLY A 639 -33.68 -27.43 32.04
CA GLY A 639 -32.29 -27.80 31.70
C GLY A 639 -31.33 -26.93 32.49
N LEU A 640 -30.65 -27.48 33.48
CA LEU A 640 -29.57 -26.82 34.25
C LEU A 640 -28.50 -26.25 33.30
N GLY A 641 -28.65 -25.02 32.84
CA GLY A 641 -27.67 -24.37 31.98
C GLY A 641 -28.14 -22.99 31.56
N SER A 642 -27.71 -22.00 32.32
CA SER A 642 -27.78 -20.55 32.07
C SER A 642 -27.94 -20.13 30.63
N VAL A 643 -28.73 -19.05 30.49
CA VAL A 643 -28.63 -17.97 29.47
C VAL A 643 -29.80 -17.88 28.50
N TRP A 644 -30.39 -16.68 28.51
CA TRP A 644 -31.28 -16.05 27.52
C TRP A 644 -32.78 -16.02 27.82
N VAL A 645 -33.13 -15.49 28.98
CA VAL A 645 -34.37 -14.71 29.06
C VAL A 645 -34.04 -13.37 29.70
N GLN A 646 -33.68 -12.39 28.91
CA GLN A 646 -33.90 -11.01 29.28
C GLN A 646 -35.34 -10.66 28.89
N ALA A 647 -36.25 -10.85 29.83
CA ALA A 647 -37.48 -10.08 29.88
C ALA A 647 -37.09 -8.61 30.03
N GLN A 648 -37.23 -7.79 28.97
CA GLN A 648 -37.22 -6.35 29.18
C GLN A 648 -38.44 -6.00 30.02
N PRO A 649 -38.27 -5.36 31.21
CA PRO A 649 -39.40 -4.89 31.97
C PRO A 649 -40.18 -3.88 31.14
N GLY A 650 -41.48 -3.97 31.17
CA GLY A 650 -42.39 -3.12 30.43
C GLY A 650 -42.19 -1.64 30.72
N ARG A 651 -42.20 -0.83 29.68
CA ARG A 651 -42.85 0.49 29.64
C ARG A 651 -43.81 0.51 28.48
#